data_5b6014f91f2b9f7e536e26c5d333813e
#
_entry.id   5b6014f91f2b9f7e536e26c5d333813e
#
_cell.length_a   1.000
_cell.length_b   1.000
_cell.length_c   1.000
_cell.angle_alpha   90.00
_cell.angle_beta   90.00
_cell.angle_gamma   90.00
#
_symmetry.space_group_name_H-M   'P 1'
#
loop_
_entity.id
_entity.type
_entity.pdbx_description
1 polymer ?
#
loop_
_entity_poly.entity_id
_entity_poly.type
_entity_poly.pdbx_seq_one_letter_code
_entity_poly.pdbx_strand_id
1 'polypeptide(L)'
;MLAPNGLARAALRFRPAAFVGTFVALVLAATIVSACGILLETGVRATVPPERYARVPAVAAAEQRAGEPDESDTVPDRARLDASLVAKAAAVPGVRAAIPDVTFPVLTPDGRLTAHGWGSTAFTGERLTAGRAPGPGEVVLARGGRASTGDTVTLTLPDGLRTYRVSGTAAARDTVWFSDAEAVRVSGHPHRVDAIAVLPDPGVGAAALDSRLTHALGGRAEIHTGDDRGTVENPALAEAREVLIGIGGSFGGVATMVAVFTAAGTVALAVGRRAREFALLRAVGTTPRQIRRTIATEALLVAPVAGALGCLPGIALAAWWFGQLKDKGAVPEPVRLAVSWIPLTVTTGTVLLTALLAGYTAAHRSSRIKPGQALSEASVERLRPGWIRTPLGVAAAAGGFVCAGLAASESGEDAANAALGVVILFMLAVALLGPLIARACASLFGLPLRGAGAPAVLAAANSRTNARRLASAITPIVLAMAFSSVLVFLHTSEDRATAEQQRAGIVADHIVTSGEGALPPDSVRRAGRTPGVTAAVGLLRTSVLVRSSGVLTQVSAQGVTGSARDLAAVQDLDVGKGRLSLKPGEIALDASVAENAKVKVGERIRIRLPDGTGATPLVAATYGRGLGLSQVTLHHGDLARHVSSAFDTELWVKGGTAKALAPLGRVMDRAGHTAAQSVDRELNAWANTVMAAVLGGFAAVAAVNTLVMTVLDRRGELGTLRLLGSTRRQVLRMVRWEALLVAVAGIALGTAIALATLVPMMRGLTGRGPYIPPLVYGSFAAAILVLGLAAVSLPARAALRGETLER
;
A
#
# COMPACT_ATOMS: atom_id res chain seq x y z
N MET A 1 20.57 36.93 -2.27
CA MET A 1 21.15 36.08 -1.20
C MET A 1 21.07 36.80 0.15
N LEU A 2 20.34 36.29 1.12
CA LEU A 2 20.21 36.85 2.48
C LEU A 2 21.46 36.47 3.26
N ALA A 3 22.37 37.42 3.47
CA ALA A 3 23.51 37.17 4.34
C ALA A 3 23.03 36.67 5.72
N PRO A 4 23.62 35.59 6.26
CA PRO A 4 23.19 35.06 7.54
C PRO A 4 23.41 36.10 8.64
N ASN A 5 22.35 36.40 9.40
CA ASN A 5 22.36 37.31 10.51
C ASN A 5 23.39 36.87 11.57
N GLY A 6 24.27 37.73 12.04
CA GLY A 6 25.25 37.39 13.08
C GLY A 6 24.63 36.83 14.33
N LEU A 7 23.43 37.29 14.72
CA LEU A 7 22.65 36.78 15.83
C LEU A 7 22.23 35.29 15.67
N ALA A 8 21.85 34.84 14.46
CA ALA A 8 21.48 33.46 14.20
C ALA A 8 22.71 32.53 14.30
N ARG A 9 23.86 32.97 13.78
CA ARG A 9 25.13 32.22 13.90
C ARG A 9 25.60 32.14 15.35
N ALA A 10 25.51 33.22 16.10
CA ALA A 10 25.86 33.27 17.52
C ALA A 10 24.94 32.34 18.34
N ALA A 11 23.64 32.35 18.09
CA ALA A 11 22.68 31.46 18.76
C ALA A 11 23.02 29.96 18.54
N LEU A 12 23.33 29.56 17.30
CA LEU A 12 23.74 28.19 16.98
C LEU A 12 25.07 27.79 17.62
N ARG A 13 26.05 28.71 17.64
CA ARG A 13 27.39 28.47 18.18
C ARG A 13 27.41 28.37 19.70
N PHE A 14 26.68 29.24 20.41
CA PHE A 14 26.72 29.35 21.87
C PHE A 14 25.62 28.60 22.60
N ARG A 15 24.56 28.17 21.90
CA ARG A 15 23.42 27.43 22.49
C ARG A 15 22.94 26.25 21.63
N PRO A 16 23.83 25.33 21.22
CA PRO A 16 23.46 24.21 20.34
C PRO A 16 22.36 23.33 20.93
N ALA A 17 22.33 23.15 22.24
CA ALA A 17 21.32 22.36 22.95
C ALA A 17 19.86 22.82 22.69
N ALA A 18 19.65 24.10 22.40
CA ALA A 18 18.32 24.65 22.10
C ALA A 18 17.76 24.16 20.75
N PHE A 19 18.65 23.73 19.83
CA PHE A 19 18.28 23.29 18.49
C PHE A 19 18.22 21.76 18.33
N VAL A 20 18.77 20.99 19.27
CA VAL A 20 18.86 19.52 19.19
C VAL A 20 17.50 18.88 18.92
N GLY A 21 16.45 19.26 19.65
CA GLY A 21 15.14 18.69 19.48
C GLY A 21 14.53 18.97 18.12
N THR A 22 14.71 20.19 17.62
CA THR A 22 14.25 20.58 16.27
C THR A 22 15.05 19.83 15.21
N PHE A 23 16.35 19.74 15.38
CA PHE A 23 17.26 19.02 14.47
C PHE A 23 16.88 17.54 14.39
N VAL A 24 16.69 16.86 15.52
CA VAL A 24 16.27 15.44 15.56
C VAL A 24 14.91 15.24 14.89
N ALA A 25 13.94 16.11 15.15
CA ALA A 25 12.62 16.02 14.51
C ALA A 25 12.70 16.18 12.98
N LEU A 26 13.54 17.11 12.50
CA LEU A 26 13.75 17.32 11.08
C LEU A 26 14.50 16.17 10.40
N VAL A 27 15.51 15.61 11.08
CA VAL A 27 16.24 14.40 10.61
C VAL A 27 15.29 13.23 10.47
N LEU A 28 14.45 12.96 11.49
CA LEU A 28 13.48 11.87 11.44
C LEU A 28 12.43 12.08 10.35
N ALA A 29 11.94 13.31 10.18
CA ALA A 29 11.04 13.64 9.08
C ALA A 29 11.69 13.38 7.72
N ALA A 30 12.96 13.80 7.55
CA ALA A 30 13.71 13.54 6.32
C ALA A 30 13.92 12.04 6.07
N THR A 31 14.18 11.26 7.12
CA THR A 31 14.35 9.80 7.03
C THR A 31 13.13 9.12 6.39
N ILE A 32 11.94 9.42 6.87
CA ILE A 32 10.71 8.80 6.34
C ILE A 32 10.38 9.31 4.94
N VAL A 33 10.42 10.63 4.75
CA VAL A 33 10.09 11.24 3.46
C VAL A 33 11.02 10.76 2.36
N SER A 34 12.33 10.64 2.65
CA SER A 34 13.30 10.13 1.66
C SER A 34 13.12 8.64 1.40
N ALA A 35 12.84 7.83 2.43
CA ALA A 35 12.59 6.41 2.23
C ALA A 35 11.37 6.17 1.33
N CYS A 36 10.25 6.81 1.61
CA CYS A 36 9.05 6.73 0.78
C CYS A 36 9.27 7.30 -0.63
N GLY A 37 9.99 8.41 -0.75
CA GLY A 37 10.32 9.02 -2.04
C GLY A 37 11.20 8.12 -2.92
N ILE A 38 12.16 7.40 -2.32
CA ILE A 38 13.01 6.43 -3.03
C ILE A 38 12.19 5.23 -3.51
N LEU A 39 11.27 4.70 -2.68
CA LEU A 39 10.38 3.61 -3.08
C LEU A 39 9.43 4.04 -4.20
N LEU A 40 8.88 5.26 -4.13
CA LEU A 40 8.05 5.84 -5.18
C LEU A 40 8.82 5.96 -6.51
N GLU A 41 10.02 6.53 -6.47
CA GLU A 41 10.85 6.65 -7.65
C GLU A 41 11.23 5.28 -8.23
N THR A 42 11.53 4.32 -7.34
CA THR A 42 11.80 2.93 -7.74
C THR A 42 10.61 2.33 -8.47
N GLY A 43 9.37 2.52 -7.94
CA GLY A 43 8.17 2.05 -8.61
C GLY A 43 7.94 2.68 -9.98
N VAL A 44 8.12 4.00 -10.09
CA VAL A 44 7.96 4.72 -11.35
C VAL A 44 9.01 4.32 -12.40
N ARG A 45 10.25 4.05 -11.96
CA ARG A 45 11.39 3.72 -12.84
C ARG A 45 11.72 2.23 -12.91
N ALA A 46 10.94 1.37 -12.22
CA ALA A 46 11.21 -0.07 -12.21
C ALA A 46 11.22 -0.62 -13.63
N THR A 47 12.36 -1.15 -14.03
CA THR A 47 12.54 -1.88 -15.28
C THR A 47 13.24 -3.19 -14.97
N VAL A 48 13.01 -4.18 -15.82
CA VAL A 48 13.71 -5.46 -15.80
C VAL A 48 14.41 -5.60 -17.15
N PRO A 49 15.72 -5.89 -17.18
CA PRO A 49 16.39 -6.16 -18.43
C PRO A 49 15.69 -7.29 -19.18
N PRO A 50 15.43 -7.16 -20.49
CA PRO A 50 14.78 -8.20 -21.26
C PRO A 50 15.69 -9.44 -21.38
N GLU A 51 15.13 -10.61 -21.10
CA GLU A 51 15.80 -11.90 -21.34
C GLU A 51 15.38 -12.47 -22.69
N ARG A 52 14.09 -12.67 -22.88
CA ARG A 52 13.49 -13.23 -24.10
C ARG A 52 13.66 -12.28 -25.29
N TYR A 53 13.38 -11.00 -25.10
CA TYR A 53 13.51 -9.97 -26.15
C TYR A 53 14.89 -9.28 -26.16
N ALA A 54 15.92 -9.84 -25.53
CA ALA A 54 17.24 -9.22 -25.44
C ALA A 54 17.86 -8.92 -26.83
N ARG A 55 17.54 -9.73 -27.84
CA ARG A 55 18.13 -9.65 -29.19
C ARG A 55 17.35 -8.80 -30.17
N VAL A 56 16.20 -8.26 -29.80
CA VAL A 56 15.41 -7.36 -30.67
C VAL A 56 15.44 -5.95 -30.10
N PRO A 57 15.62 -4.91 -30.93
CA PRO A 57 15.69 -3.53 -30.45
C PRO A 57 14.34 -2.95 -30.07
N ALA A 58 13.23 -3.49 -30.61
CA ALA A 58 11.88 -3.01 -30.31
C ALA A 58 10.87 -4.17 -30.28
N VAL A 59 9.90 -4.04 -29.38
CA VAL A 59 8.76 -4.95 -29.22
C VAL A 59 7.50 -4.12 -29.19
N ALA A 60 6.50 -4.47 -30.00
CA ALA A 60 5.17 -3.89 -29.91
C ALA A 60 4.28 -4.79 -29.05
N ALA A 61 3.63 -4.22 -28.05
CA ALA A 61 2.71 -4.91 -27.14
C ALA A 61 1.41 -4.12 -26.98
N ALA A 62 0.38 -4.75 -26.47
CA ALA A 62 -0.85 -4.07 -26.10
C ALA A 62 -0.64 -3.25 -24.83
N GLU A 63 -1.34 -2.12 -24.71
CA GLU A 63 -1.40 -1.37 -23.46
C GLU A 63 -1.96 -2.27 -22.34
N GLN A 64 -1.23 -2.35 -21.22
CA GLN A 64 -1.60 -3.16 -20.06
C GLN A 64 -2.50 -2.40 -19.09
N ARG A 65 -3.14 -1.34 -19.53
CA ARG A 65 -4.13 -0.56 -18.79
C ARG A 65 -5.44 -0.48 -19.55
N ALA A 66 -6.54 -0.50 -18.84
CA ALA A 66 -7.87 -0.37 -19.43
C ALA A 66 -8.59 0.83 -18.83
N GLY A 67 -9.23 1.65 -19.65
CA GLY A 67 -9.95 2.86 -19.23
C GLY A 67 -9.32 4.13 -19.80
N GLU A 68 -9.89 5.29 -19.44
CA GLU A 68 -9.30 6.59 -19.74
C GLU A 68 -8.16 6.89 -18.74
N PRO A 69 -7.18 7.75 -19.05
CA PRO A 69 -5.98 7.95 -18.22
C PRO A 69 -6.24 8.21 -16.75
N ASP A 70 -7.30 8.98 -16.43
CA ASP A 70 -7.65 9.34 -15.04
C ASP A 70 -8.54 8.28 -14.33
N GLU A 71 -9.08 7.31 -15.08
CA GLU A 71 -10.01 6.28 -14.59
C GLU A 71 -9.52 4.86 -14.91
N SER A 72 -8.27 4.72 -15.35
CA SER A 72 -7.71 3.46 -15.84
C SER A 72 -7.14 2.62 -14.70
N ASP A 73 -7.32 1.29 -14.82
CA ASP A 73 -6.66 0.32 -13.97
C ASP A 73 -5.86 -0.69 -14.79
N THR A 74 -4.90 -1.36 -14.16
CA THR A 74 -4.08 -2.40 -14.80
C THR A 74 -4.95 -3.61 -15.11
N VAL A 75 -4.82 -4.16 -16.31
CA VAL A 75 -5.56 -5.38 -16.68
C VAL A 75 -5.07 -6.56 -15.85
N PRO A 76 -5.99 -7.40 -15.32
CA PRO A 76 -5.63 -8.51 -14.43
C PRO A 76 -4.77 -9.62 -15.05
N ASP A 77 -4.84 -9.76 -16.36
CA ASP A 77 -4.02 -10.70 -17.15
C ASP A 77 -3.37 -9.92 -18.30
N ARG A 78 -2.81 -10.59 -19.26
CA ARG A 78 -2.11 -9.97 -20.40
C ARG A 78 -3.10 -9.46 -21.45
N ALA A 79 -3.09 -8.16 -21.72
CA ALA A 79 -3.70 -7.61 -22.91
C ALA A 79 -2.94 -8.05 -24.16
N ARG A 80 -3.66 -8.36 -25.24
CA ARG A 80 -3.11 -8.93 -26.47
C ARG A 80 -3.40 -8.07 -27.68
N LEU A 81 -2.46 -8.04 -28.61
CA LEU A 81 -2.59 -7.37 -29.89
C LEU A 81 -3.44 -8.18 -30.87
N ASP A 82 -4.13 -7.50 -31.78
CA ASP A 82 -4.73 -8.12 -32.94
C ASP A 82 -3.65 -8.64 -33.90
N ALA A 83 -3.75 -9.90 -34.32
CA ALA A 83 -2.78 -10.54 -35.19
C ALA A 83 -2.60 -9.82 -36.55
N SER A 84 -3.62 -9.05 -37.00
CA SER A 84 -3.51 -8.23 -38.21
C SER A 84 -2.44 -7.13 -38.13
N LEU A 85 -2.06 -6.73 -36.91
CA LEU A 85 -1.00 -5.74 -36.70
C LEU A 85 0.38 -6.27 -37.06
N VAL A 86 0.60 -7.59 -37.10
CA VAL A 86 1.86 -8.22 -37.51
C VAL A 86 2.20 -7.84 -38.96
N ALA A 87 1.22 -7.96 -39.86
CA ALA A 87 1.41 -7.59 -41.27
C ALA A 87 1.67 -6.08 -41.44
N LYS A 88 1.01 -5.24 -40.61
CA LYS A 88 1.26 -3.80 -40.63
C LYS A 88 2.63 -3.43 -40.10
N ALA A 89 3.09 -4.06 -39.03
CA ALA A 89 4.45 -3.89 -38.52
C ALA A 89 5.51 -4.34 -39.51
N ALA A 90 5.26 -5.45 -40.19
CA ALA A 90 6.16 -5.97 -41.25
C ALA A 90 6.28 -5.05 -42.47
N ALA A 91 5.24 -4.28 -42.79
CA ALA A 91 5.22 -3.34 -43.89
C ALA A 91 5.92 -1.99 -43.59
N VAL A 92 6.38 -1.77 -42.35
CA VAL A 92 7.05 -0.52 -41.97
C VAL A 92 8.44 -0.43 -42.59
N PRO A 93 8.81 0.68 -43.25
CA PRO A 93 10.14 0.85 -43.82
C PRO A 93 11.25 0.72 -42.77
N GLY A 94 12.21 -0.16 -43.03
CA GLY A 94 13.30 -0.48 -42.10
C GLY A 94 13.04 -1.65 -41.19
N VAL A 95 11.90 -2.35 -41.34
CA VAL A 95 11.59 -3.60 -40.65
C VAL A 95 11.91 -4.77 -41.57
N ARG A 96 12.89 -5.58 -41.20
CA ARG A 96 13.27 -6.82 -41.90
C ARG A 96 12.27 -7.94 -41.64
N ALA A 97 11.79 -8.04 -40.39
CA ALA A 97 10.79 -9.02 -40.00
C ALA A 97 10.02 -8.57 -38.76
N ALA A 98 8.73 -8.81 -38.76
CA ALA A 98 7.87 -8.69 -37.59
C ALA A 98 7.37 -10.07 -37.19
N ILE A 99 7.77 -10.56 -36.04
CA ILE A 99 7.54 -11.94 -35.60
C ILE A 99 6.49 -11.90 -34.48
N PRO A 100 5.34 -12.57 -34.67
CA PRO A 100 4.35 -12.69 -33.60
C PRO A 100 4.89 -13.56 -32.46
N ASP A 101 4.75 -13.11 -31.24
CA ASP A 101 4.99 -13.93 -30.05
C ASP A 101 3.66 -14.41 -29.49
N VAL A 102 3.57 -15.71 -29.23
CA VAL A 102 2.42 -16.37 -28.61
C VAL A 102 2.96 -17.29 -27.53
N THR A 103 2.48 -17.10 -26.32
CA THR A 103 2.92 -17.84 -25.14
C THR A 103 1.71 -18.39 -24.38
N PHE A 104 1.69 -19.68 -24.14
CA PHE A 104 0.60 -20.33 -23.40
C PHE A 104 1.10 -21.56 -22.64
N PRO A 105 0.44 -21.95 -21.53
CA PRO A 105 0.81 -23.14 -20.77
C PRO A 105 0.27 -24.41 -21.46
N VAL A 106 1.05 -25.48 -21.33
CA VAL A 106 0.68 -26.84 -21.75
C VAL A 106 1.02 -27.78 -20.61
N LEU A 107 0.13 -28.76 -20.32
CA LEU A 107 0.40 -29.75 -19.29
C LEU A 107 0.87 -31.07 -19.92
N THR A 108 1.83 -31.68 -19.27
CA THR A 108 2.32 -33.02 -19.55
C THR A 108 2.18 -33.86 -18.30
N PRO A 109 2.29 -35.20 -18.36
CA PRO A 109 2.36 -36.04 -17.17
C PRO A 109 3.52 -35.70 -16.23
N ASP A 110 4.59 -35.11 -16.76
CA ASP A 110 5.80 -34.76 -16.01
C ASP A 110 5.79 -33.32 -15.46
N GLY A 111 4.79 -32.50 -15.86
CA GLY A 111 4.64 -31.14 -15.36
C GLY A 111 4.11 -30.15 -16.41
N ARG A 112 4.19 -28.87 -16.08
CA ARG A 112 3.77 -27.75 -16.94
C ARG A 112 4.92 -27.29 -17.83
N LEU A 113 4.66 -27.15 -19.12
CA LEU A 113 5.56 -26.57 -20.10
C LEU A 113 5.02 -25.23 -20.57
N THR A 114 5.91 -24.34 -20.97
CA THR A 114 5.56 -23.11 -21.69
C THR A 114 5.65 -23.35 -23.19
N ALA A 115 4.55 -23.11 -23.86
CA ALA A 115 4.43 -23.30 -25.31
C ALA A 115 4.63 -22.00 -26.06
N HIS A 116 5.30 -22.09 -27.24
CA HIS A 116 5.56 -20.96 -28.13
C HIS A 116 5.42 -21.37 -29.59
N GLY A 117 5.29 -20.39 -30.49
CA GLY A 117 5.51 -20.60 -31.95
C GLY A 117 7.00 -20.72 -32.23
N TRP A 118 7.38 -21.53 -33.25
CA TRP A 118 8.77 -21.75 -33.66
C TRP A 118 9.47 -20.46 -34.12
N GLY A 119 8.74 -19.54 -34.74
CA GLY A 119 9.24 -18.22 -35.13
C GLY A 119 9.90 -17.43 -33.99
N SER A 120 9.51 -17.68 -32.75
CA SER A 120 10.09 -17.03 -31.58
C SER A 120 11.61 -17.30 -31.43
N THR A 121 12.11 -18.42 -31.93
CA THR A 121 13.54 -18.76 -31.89
C THR A 121 14.43 -17.76 -32.64
N ALA A 122 13.87 -17.02 -33.59
CA ALA A 122 14.60 -15.99 -34.33
C ALA A 122 15.02 -14.81 -33.44
N PHE A 123 14.28 -14.54 -32.38
CA PHE A 123 14.62 -13.46 -31.45
C PHE A 123 15.10 -13.95 -30.08
N THR A 124 14.72 -15.15 -29.63
CA THR A 124 15.26 -15.74 -28.40
C THR A 124 16.65 -16.34 -28.63
N GLY A 125 16.93 -16.80 -29.86
CA GLY A 125 18.21 -17.37 -30.25
C GLY A 125 18.39 -18.81 -29.83
N GLU A 126 17.34 -19.49 -29.47
CA GLU A 126 17.33 -20.92 -29.19
C GLU A 126 17.61 -21.71 -30.48
N ARG A 127 18.36 -22.79 -30.36
CA ARG A 127 18.80 -23.61 -31.51
C ARG A 127 18.40 -25.07 -31.31
N LEU A 128 18.06 -25.70 -32.41
CA LEU A 128 17.90 -27.15 -32.43
C LEU A 128 19.20 -27.83 -31.98
N THR A 129 19.06 -28.82 -31.13
CA THR A 129 20.13 -29.75 -30.76
C THR A 129 20.08 -31.02 -31.55
N ALA A 130 18.88 -31.43 -32.03
CA ALA A 130 18.64 -32.56 -32.89
C ALA A 130 17.32 -32.39 -33.67
N GLY A 131 17.21 -33.01 -34.82
CA GLY A 131 15.97 -33.02 -35.61
C GLY A 131 15.79 -31.78 -36.49
N ARG A 132 14.52 -31.36 -36.71
CA ARG A 132 14.14 -30.23 -37.55
C ARG A 132 13.04 -29.39 -36.90
N ALA A 133 12.77 -28.23 -37.47
CA ALA A 133 11.67 -27.36 -37.10
C ALA A 133 10.30 -28.09 -37.16
N PRO A 134 9.33 -27.75 -36.33
CA PRO A 134 8.06 -28.43 -36.27
C PRO A 134 7.17 -28.05 -37.42
N GLY A 135 6.58 -29.06 -38.06
CA GLY A 135 5.50 -28.94 -39.06
C GLY A 135 4.11 -29.03 -38.39
N PRO A 136 3.03 -29.05 -39.17
CA PRO A 136 1.69 -29.30 -38.66
C PRO A 136 1.61 -30.67 -37.95
N GLY A 137 1.06 -30.67 -36.71
CA GLY A 137 0.98 -31.90 -35.90
C GLY A 137 2.31 -32.34 -35.27
N GLU A 138 3.33 -31.51 -35.35
CA GLU A 138 4.66 -31.78 -34.78
C GLU A 138 5.04 -30.73 -33.74
N VAL A 139 5.96 -31.13 -32.83
CA VAL A 139 6.52 -30.25 -31.83
C VAL A 139 8.03 -30.42 -31.66
N VAL A 140 8.70 -29.38 -31.23
CA VAL A 140 10.07 -29.41 -30.71
C VAL A 140 10.01 -29.30 -29.22
N LEU A 141 10.69 -30.20 -28.52
CA LEU A 141 10.73 -30.19 -27.04
C LEU A 141 12.06 -29.64 -26.53
N ALA A 142 12.00 -29.07 -25.34
CA ALA A 142 13.21 -28.73 -24.59
C ALA A 142 14.02 -29.99 -24.27
N ARG A 143 15.36 -29.88 -24.30
CA ARG A 143 16.27 -30.98 -23.96
C ARG A 143 16.14 -31.38 -22.51
N GLY A 144 15.92 -32.66 -22.23
CA GLY A 144 15.75 -33.21 -20.85
C GLY A 144 14.40 -33.86 -20.61
N GLY A 145 13.43 -33.75 -21.56
CA GLY A 145 12.21 -34.55 -21.53
C GLY A 145 12.48 -36.01 -21.84
N ARG A 146 11.52 -36.88 -21.48
CA ARG A 146 11.61 -38.35 -21.72
C ARG A 146 11.44 -38.73 -23.20
N ALA A 147 10.89 -37.84 -24.01
CA ALA A 147 10.61 -38.10 -25.42
C ALA A 147 11.77 -37.65 -26.33
N SER A 148 12.16 -38.51 -27.27
CA SER A 148 13.21 -38.29 -28.29
C SER A 148 12.62 -37.92 -29.64
N THR A 149 13.46 -37.44 -30.56
CA THR A 149 13.04 -37.13 -31.92
C THR A 149 12.47 -38.40 -32.59
N GLY A 150 11.24 -38.29 -33.08
CA GLY A 150 10.49 -39.38 -33.70
C GLY A 150 9.39 -39.96 -32.80
N ASP A 151 9.48 -39.75 -31.50
CA ASP A 151 8.46 -40.20 -30.55
C ASP A 151 7.16 -39.41 -30.66
N THR A 152 6.11 -39.89 -30.02
CA THR A 152 4.86 -39.17 -29.85
C THR A 152 4.69 -38.72 -28.40
N VAL A 153 4.28 -37.48 -28.21
CA VAL A 153 3.99 -36.90 -26.91
C VAL A 153 2.52 -36.50 -26.84
N THR A 154 1.87 -36.81 -25.73
CA THR A 154 0.51 -36.33 -25.45
C THR A 154 0.57 -35.08 -24.60
N LEU A 155 0.05 -33.99 -25.14
CA LEU A 155 -0.01 -32.69 -24.47
C LEU A 155 -1.45 -32.36 -24.10
N THR A 156 -1.64 -31.89 -22.90
CA THR A 156 -2.93 -31.37 -22.48
C THR A 156 -2.97 -29.87 -22.75
N LEU A 157 -3.81 -29.49 -23.68
CA LEU A 157 -4.06 -28.12 -24.10
C LEU A 157 -5.34 -27.59 -23.45
N PRO A 158 -5.64 -26.28 -23.46
CA PRO A 158 -6.89 -25.74 -22.93
C PRO A 158 -8.15 -26.37 -23.50
N ASP A 159 -8.11 -26.83 -24.75
CA ASP A 159 -9.21 -27.49 -25.45
C ASP A 159 -9.22 -29.03 -25.32
N GLY A 160 -8.24 -29.63 -24.64
CA GLY A 160 -8.19 -31.04 -24.34
C GLY A 160 -6.84 -31.70 -24.67
N LEU A 161 -6.84 -33.05 -24.62
CA LEU A 161 -5.67 -33.88 -24.87
C LEU A 161 -5.44 -33.99 -26.38
N ARG A 162 -4.20 -33.72 -26.81
CA ARG A 162 -3.74 -33.91 -28.21
C ARG A 162 -2.38 -34.59 -28.26
N THR A 163 -2.20 -35.43 -29.25
CA THR A 163 -0.95 -36.16 -29.49
C THR A 163 -0.19 -35.49 -30.63
N TYR A 164 1.10 -35.22 -30.41
CA TYR A 164 2.02 -34.60 -31.35
C TYR A 164 3.25 -35.48 -31.56
N ARG A 165 3.83 -35.43 -32.73
CA ARG A 165 5.10 -36.09 -33.05
C ARG A 165 6.26 -35.14 -32.71
N VAL A 166 7.28 -35.63 -32.04
CA VAL A 166 8.49 -34.87 -31.72
C VAL A 166 9.36 -34.79 -32.97
N SER A 167 9.47 -33.63 -33.62
CA SER A 167 10.29 -33.39 -34.80
C SER A 167 11.74 -33.05 -34.46
N GLY A 168 12.01 -32.58 -33.24
CA GLY A 168 13.34 -32.21 -32.77
C GLY A 168 13.41 -31.86 -31.34
N THR A 169 14.60 -31.59 -30.85
CA THR A 169 14.88 -31.10 -29.50
C THR A 169 15.71 -29.81 -29.58
N ALA A 170 15.51 -28.90 -28.62
CA ALA A 170 16.22 -27.62 -28.51
C ALA A 170 16.85 -27.42 -27.12
N ALA A 171 17.86 -26.55 -27.05
CA ALA A 171 18.60 -26.24 -25.82
C ALA A 171 17.84 -25.21 -24.97
N ALA A 172 16.74 -25.62 -24.33
CA ALA A 172 15.97 -24.81 -23.40
C ALA A 172 15.51 -25.65 -22.21
N ARG A 173 14.74 -25.11 -21.29
CA ARG A 173 14.11 -25.84 -20.19
C ARG A 173 12.61 -25.58 -20.21
N ASP A 174 11.85 -26.60 -19.90
CA ASP A 174 10.39 -26.54 -19.66
C ASP A 174 9.61 -25.83 -20.80
N THR A 175 10.07 -26.00 -22.04
CA THR A 175 9.53 -25.32 -23.21
C THR A 175 9.17 -26.30 -24.32
N VAL A 176 8.09 -26.02 -25.04
CA VAL A 176 7.67 -26.72 -26.25
C VAL A 176 7.37 -25.72 -27.36
N TRP A 177 7.82 -26.00 -28.58
CA TRP A 177 7.52 -25.18 -29.75
C TRP A 177 6.63 -25.93 -30.72
N PHE A 178 5.58 -25.24 -31.13
CA PHE A 178 4.69 -25.61 -32.20
C PHE A 178 5.08 -24.87 -33.49
N SER A 179 4.59 -25.30 -34.66
CA SER A 179 4.60 -24.39 -35.81
C SER A 179 3.77 -23.12 -35.49
N ASP A 180 4.12 -21.98 -36.06
CA ASP A 180 3.49 -20.69 -35.70
C ASP A 180 1.96 -20.72 -35.90
N ALA A 181 1.49 -21.30 -37.00
CA ALA A 181 0.06 -21.48 -37.28
C ALA A 181 -0.65 -22.36 -36.23
N GLU A 182 0.02 -23.45 -35.81
CA GLU A 182 -0.50 -24.34 -34.80
C GLU A 182 -0.51 -23.66 -33.42
N ALA A 183 0.54 -22.94 -33.03
CA ALA A 183 0.63 -22.20 -31.78
C ALA A 183 -0.54 -21.23 -31.63
N VAL A 184 -0.83 -20.42 -32.64
CA VAL A 184 -1.97 -19.50 -32.65
C VAL A 184 -3.30 -20.25 -32.50
N ARG A 185 -3.44 -21.39 -33.17
CA ARG A 185 -4.67 -22.18 -33.14
C ARG A 185 -4.97 -22.80 -31.77
N VAL A 186 -3.91 -23.28 -31.09
CA VAL A 186 -4.05 -24.03 -29.82
C VAL A 186 -3.84 -23.18 -28.59
N SER A 187 -3.43 -21.92 -28.71
CA SER A 187 -3.21 -20.99 -27.60
C SER A 187 -4.49 -20.61 -26.83
N GLY A 188 -5.66 -20.90 -27.42
CA GLY A 188 -6.95 -20.43 -26.89
C GLY A 188 -7.33 -19.00 -27.33
N HIS A 189 -6.43 -18.28 -28.03
CA HIS A 189 -6.61 -16.88 -28.45
C HIS A 189 -6.44 -16.74 -29.97
N PRO A 190 -7.30 -17.35 -30.81
CA PRO A 190 -7.21 -17.21 -32.26
C PRO A 190 -7.33 -15.73 -32.61
N HIS A 191 -6.51 -15.29 -33.58
CA HIS A 191 -6.40 -13.90 -34.04
C HIS A 191 -5.78 -12.88 -33.06
N ARG A 192 -5.20 -13.33 -31.94
CA ARG A 192 -4.48 -12.50 -30.99
C ARG A 192 -3.03 -12.96 -30.82
N VAL A 193 -2.12 -12.00 -30.57
CA VAL A 193 -0.71 -12.25 -30.24
C VAL A 193 -0.34 -11.50 -28.96
N ASP A 194 0.55 -12.06 -28.16
CA ASP A 194 0.98 -11.47 -26.90
C ASP A 194 1.86 -10.22 -27.13
N ALA A 195 2.73 -10.31 -28.15
CA ALA A 195 3.59 -9.22 -28.59
C ALA A 195 4.06 -9.43 -30.04
N ILE A 196 4.65 -8.41 -30.63
CA ILE A 196 5.29 -8.46 -31.95
C ILE A 196 6.76 -8.07 -31.77
N ALA A 197 7.66 -9.03 -31.92
CA ALA A 197 9.09 -8.78 -31.90
C ALA A 197 9.53 -8.23 -33.26
N VAL A 198 10.18 -7.07 -33.29
CA VAL A 198 10.54 -6.37 -34.54
C VAL A 198 12.05 -6.45 -34.77
N LEU A 199 12.43 -7.08 -35.85
CA LEU A 199 13.82 -7.16 -36.34
C LEU A 199 14.05 -6.07 -37.41
N PRO A 200 14.97 -5.13 -37.22
CA PRO A 200 15.24 -4.07 -38.17
C PRO A 200 16.11 -4.51 -39.31
N ASP A 201 16.11 -3.74 -40.38
CA ASP A 201 17.14 -3.79 -41.39
C ASP A 201 18.50 -3.32 -40.84
N PRO A 202 19.60 -3.80 -41.40
CA PRO A 202 20.94 -3.34 -40.98
C PRO A 202 21.06 -1.80 -41.02
N GLY A 203 21.50 -1.20 -39.91
CA GLY A 203 21.72 0.24 -39.82
C GLY A 203 20.52 1.06 -39.35
N VAL A 204 19.37 0.46 -39.14
CA VAL A 204 18.19 1.16 -38.55
C VAL A 204 18.27 1.15 -37.02
N GLY A 205 18.35 2.33 -36.42
CA GLY A 205 18.39 2.50 -34.97
C GLY A 205 17.03 2.35 -34.30
N ALA A 206 17.02 1.93 -33.02
CA ALA A 206 15.81 1.67 -32.23
C ALA A 206 14.85 2.88 -32.16
N ALA A 207 15.36 4.09 -31.98
CA ALA A 207 14.53 5.31 -31.89
C ALA A 207 13.80 5.65 -33.19
N ALA A 208 14.46 5.43 -34.35
CA ALA A 208 13.83 5.62 -35.65
C ALA A 208 12.76 4.56 -35.93
N LEU A 209 13.00 3.33 -35.47
CA LEU A 209 12.06 2.23 -35.58
C LEU A 209 10.82 2.45 -34.68
N ASP A 210 11.03 2.90 -33.45
CA ASP A 210 9.98 3.27 -32.49
C ASP A 210 9.00 4.30 -33.09
N SER A 211 9.51 5.44 -33.56
CA SER A 211 8.69 6.50 -34.17
C SER A 211 7.88 6.00 -35.36
N ARG A 212 8.49 5.20 -36.26
CA ARG A 212 7.82 4.67 -37.46
C ARG A 212 6.73 3.63 -37.08
N LEU A 213 7.02 2.74 -36.16
CA LEU A 213 6.07 1.73 -35.68
C LEU A 213 4.88 2.38 -34.94
N THR A 214 5.13 3.36 -34.07
CA THR A 214 4.08 4.11 -33.38
C THR A 214 3.12 4.76 -34.35
N HIS A 215 3.66 5.40 -35.39
CA HIS A 215 2.85 6.04 -36.44
C HIS A 215 2.06 4.99 -37.27
N ALA A 216 2.69 3.90 -37.68
CA ALA A 216 2.08 2.87 -38.53
C ALA A 216 1.01 2.04 -37.80
N LEU A 217 1.20 1.80 -36.49
CA LEU A 217 0.24 1.04 -35.68
C LEU A 217 -0.88 1.90 -35.10
N GLY A 218 -0.73 3.23 -35.17
CA GLY A 218 -1.80 4.21 -34.89
C GLY A 218 -2.35 4.13 -33.46
N GLY A 219 -1.47 4.02 -32.47
CA GLY A 219 -1.86 3.98 -31.04
C GLY A 219 -2.54 2.68 -30.58
N ARG A 220 -2.56 1.65 -31.46
CA ARG A 220 -3.13 0.32 -31.10
C ARG A 220 -2.11 -0.63 -30.49
N ALA A 221 -0.85 -0.21 -30.40
CA ALA A 221 0.23 -0.93 -29.75
C ALA A 221 1.18 0.09 -29.14
N GLU A 222 1.72 -0.24 -27.99
CA GLU A 222 2.85 0.45 -27.37
C GLU A 222 4.16 -0.15 -27.88
N ILE A 223 5.13 0.71 -28.13
CA ILE A 223 6.44 0.28 -28.61
C ILE A 223 7.45 0.34 -27.46
N HIS A 224 7.97 -0.81 -27.08
CA HIS A 224 8.94 -0.95 -26.00
C HIS A 224 10.35 -1.09 -26.56
N THR A 225 11.27 -0.25 -26.10
CA THR A 225 12.69 -0.26 -26.50
C THR A 225 13.58 -0.28 -25.25
N GLY A 226 14.88 -0.57 -25.41
CA GLY A 226 15.81 -0.64 -24.28
C GLY A 226 15.37 -1.65 -23.23
N ASP A 227 15.50 -1.31 -21.96
CA ASP A 227 15.13 -2.19 -20.84
C ASP A 227 13.61 -2.26 -20.62
N ASP A 228 12.83 -1.35 -21.20
CA ASP A 228 11.38 -1.38 -21.08
C ASP A 228 10.74 -2.60 -21.78
N ARG A 229 11.46 -3.25 -22.70
CA ARG A 229 11.04 -4.54 -23.30
C ARG A 229 10.84 -5.65 -22.25
N GLY A 230 11.55 -5.59 -21.13
CA GLY A 230 11.40 -6.54 -20.02
C GLY A 230 10.04 -6.44 -19.32
N THR A 231 9.33 -5.32 -19.47
CA THR A 231 7.96 -5.17 -18.94
C THR A 231 6.97 -6.05 -19.69
N VAL A 232 7.19 -6.26 -20.99
CA VAL A 232 6.37 -7.15 -21.83
C VAL A 232 6.53 -8.62 -21.43
N GLU A 233 7.74 -9.01 -20.98
CA GLU A 233 8.02 -10.38 -20.54
C GLU A 233 7.43 -10.70 -19.17
N ASN A 234 7.41 -9.70 -18.27
CA ASN A 234 7.17 -9.88 -16.85
C ASN A 234 5.90 -9.11 -16.38
N PRO A 235 4.71 -9.69 -16.52
CA PRO A 235 3.48 -9.03 -16.03
C PRO A 235 3.51 -8.75 -14.51
N ALA A 236 4.23 -9.55 -13.71
CA ALA A 236 4.44 -9.28 -12.28
C ALA A 236 5.18 -7.95 -12.00
N LEU A 237 5.85 -7.36 -12.99
CA LEU A 237 6.47 -6.05 -12.84
C LEU A 237 5.43 -4.92 -12.73
N ALA A 238 4.29 -5.05 -13.38
CA ALA A 238 3.21 -4.07 -13.28
C ALA A 238 2.66 -4.04 -11.84
N GLU A 239 2.41 -5.19 -11.25
CA GLU A 239 1.97 -5.33 -9.86
C GLU A 239 3.03 -4.80 -8.87
N ALA A 240 4.31 -5.14 -9.08
CA ALA A 240 5.40 -4.63 -8.26
C ALA A 240 5.54 -3.10 -8.33
N ARG A 241 5.36 -2.50 -9.52
CA ARG A 241 5.31 -1.05 -9.69
C ARG A 241 4.18 -0.44 -8.87
N GLU A 242 2.99 -1.01 -8.95
CA GLU A 242 1.81 -0.54 -8.22
C GLU A 242 2.00 -0.61 -6.70
N VAL A 243 2.53 -1.72 -6.18
CA VAL A 243 2.88 -1.88 -4.76
C VAL A 243 3.88 -0.80 -4.32
N LEU A 244 4.96 -0.57 -5.09
CA LEU A 244 5.98 0.42 -4.76
C LEU A 244 5.46 1.86 -4.86
N ILE A 245 4.63 2.16 -5.85
CA ILE A 245 3.95 3.46 -6.00
C ILE A 245 2.94 3.66 -4.87
N GLY A 246 2.18 2.66 -4.50
CA GLY A 246 1.24 2.70 -3.39
C GLY A 246 1.93 2.98 -2.05
N ILE A 247 3.00 2.24 -1.74
CA ILE A 247 3.81 2.47 -0.53
C ILE A 247 4.48 3.85 -0.57
N GLY A 248 5.13 4.20 -1.66
CA GLY A 248 5.85 5.46 -1.78
C GLY A 248 4.95 6.68 -1.90
N GLY A 249 3.84 6.58 -2.63
CA GLY A 249 2.89 7.66 -2.88
C GLY A 249 1.84 7.79 -1.78
N SER A 250 0.91 6.86 -1.69
CA SER A 250 -0.23 6.97 -0.75
C SER A 250 0.22 6.91 0.71
N PHE A 251 0.94 5.85 1.10
CA PHE A 251 1.48 5.76 2.45
C PHE A 251 2.53 6.84 2.72
N GLY A 252 3.43 7.11 1.76
CA GLY A 252 4.43 8.16 1.86
C GLY A 252 3.83 9.55 1.98
N GLY A 253 2.70 9.83 1.34
CA GLY A 253 1.93 11.07 1.48
C GLY A 253 1.44 11.27 2.92
N VAL A 254 0.83 10.23 3.50
CA VAL A 254 0.38 10.23 4.89
C VAL A 254 1.56 10.37 5.85
N ALA A 255 2.63 9.60 5.64
CA ALA A 255 3.85 9.68 6.46
C ALA A 255 4.50 11.06 6.39
N THR A 256 4.56 11.67 5.20
CA THR A 256 5.04 13.04 4.98
C THR A 256 4.19 14.05 5.74
N MET A 257 2.87 13.93 5.69
CA MET A 257 1.96 14.81 6.43
C MET A 257 2.22 14.71 7.94
N VAL A 258 2.31 13.51 8.50
CA VAL A 258 2.62 13.30 9.92
C VAL A 258 3.98 13.88 10.30
N ALA A 259 4.99 13.67 9.45
CA ALA A 259 6.35 14.19 9.64
C ALA A 259 6.37 15.73 9.64
N VAL A 260 5.70 16.36 8.68
CA VAL A 260 5.56 17.82 8.57
C VAL A 260 4.86 18.41 9.80
N PHE A 261 3.73 17.83 10.21
CA PHE A 261 3.00 18.29 11.40
C PHE A 261 3.84 18.19 12.66
N THR A 262 4.55 17.09 12.83
CA THR A 262 5.40 16.85 14.01
C THR A 262 6.59 17.79 14.04
N ALA A 263 7.29 17.94 12.91
CA ALA A 263 8.42 18.86 12.76
C ALA A 263 7.97 20.31 12.96
N ALA A 264 6.84 20.71 12.37
CA ALA A 264 6.27 22.05 12.55
C ALA A 264 5.91 22.32 14.01
N GLY A 265 5.32 21.36 14.69
CA GLY A 265 5.03 21.46 16.12
C GLY A 265 6.28 21.66 16.97
N THR A 266 7.34 20.90 16.68
CA THR A 266 8.63 21.00 17.39
C THR A 266 9.33 22.33 17.11
N VAL A 267 9.34 22.81 15.87
CA VAL A 267 9.88 24.11 15.51
C VAL A 267 9.11 25.23 16.20
N ALA A 268 7.78 25.17 16.18
CA ALA A 268 6.93 26.16 16.82
C ALA A 268 7.16 26.22 18.35
N LEU A 269 7.35 25.05 18.98
CA LEU A 269 7.68 24.97 20.40
C LEU A 269 9.06 25.59 20.69
N ALA A 270 10.08 25.28 19.88
CA ALA A 270 11.42 25.83 20.03
C ALA A 270 11.45 27.37 19.91
N VAL A 271 10.71 27.92 18.95
CA VAL A 271 10.56 29.39 18.80
C VAL A 271 9.78 29.98 19.99
N GLY A 272 8.71 29.31 20.43
CA GLY A 272 7.89 29.74 21.57
C GLY A 272 8.67 29.87 22.87
N ARG A 273 9.63 28.97 23.13
CA ARG A 273 10.50 29.01 24.31
C ARG A 273 11.37 30.28 24.39
N ARG A 274 11.77 30.80 23.24
CA ARG A 274 12.63 31.97 23.13
C ARG A 274 11.85 33.27 23.12
N ALA A 275 10.52 33.23 23.40
CA ALA A 275 9.66 34.42 23.40
C ALA A 275 10.15 35.52 24.33
N ARG A 276 10.70 35.15 25.51
CA ARG A 276 11.32 36.10 26.47
C ARG A 276 12.57 36.77 25.91
N GLU A 277 13.44 36.00 25.23
CA GLU A 277 14.63 36.52 24.54
C GLU A 277 14.22 37.51 23.44
N PHE A 278 13.19 37.16 22.65
CA PHE A 278 12.67 38.07 21.62
C PHE A 278 12.02 39.33 22.18
N ALA A 279 11.38 39.23 23.33
CA ALA A 279 10.84 40.39 24.02
C ALA A 279 11.93 41.32 24.55
N LEU A 280 13.01 40.79 25.10
CA LEU A 280 14.19 41.58 25.51
C LEU A 280 14.87 42.24 24.31
N LEU A 281 15.05 41.51 23.18
CA LEU A 281 15.56 42.09 21.94
C LEU A 281 14.68 43.26 21.43
N ARG A 282 13.35 43.12 21.57
CA ARG A 282 12.42 44.22 21.27
C ARG A 282 12.53 45.42 22.20
N ALA A 283 12.79 45.18 23.47
CA ALA A 283 13.01 46.23 24.45
C ALA A 283 14.27 47.05 24.12
N VAL A 284 15.28 46.44 23.50
CA VAL A 284 16.53 47.05 23.02
C VAL A 284 16.36 47.70 21.62
N GLY A 285 15.15 47.59 21.00
CA GLY A 285 14.85 48.26 19.73
C GLY A 285 14.77 47.37 18.50
N THR A 286 14.87 46.03 18.61
CA THR A 286 14.76 45.12 17.47
C THR A 286 13.34 45.11 16.89
N THR A 287 13.23 45.21 15.54
CA THR A 287 11.93 45.19 14.85
C THR A 287 11.37 43.78 14.71
N PRO A 288 10.03 43.60 14.60
CA PRO A 288 9.42 42.31 14.34
C PRO A 288 9.91 41.64 13.05
N ARG A 289 10.30 42.41 12.03
CA ARG A 289 10.87 41.89 10.79
C ARG A 289 12.26 41.29 11.01
N GLN A 290 13.10 41.93 11.83
CA GLN A 290 14.43 41.42 12.19
C GLN A 290 14.33 40.08 12.95
N ILE A 291 13.40 39.93 13.92
CA ILE A 291 13.18 38.69 14.64
C ILE A 291 12.78 37.58 13.67
N ARG A 292 11.79 37.83 12.80
CA ARG A 292 11.37 36.86 11.78
C ARG A 292 12.50 36.43 10.85
N ARG A 293 13.34 37.42 10.40
CA ARG A 293 14.52 37.14 9.60
C ARG A 293 15.56 36.31 10.35
N THR A 294 15.76 36.52 11.63
CA THR A 294 16.68 35.72 12.46
C THR A 294 16.19 34.26 12.52
N ILE A 295 14.91 34.02 12.80
CA ILE A 295 14.33 32.68 12.85
C ILE A 295 14.38 32.00 11.48
N ALA A 296 14.08 32.71 10.41
CA ALA A 296 14.22 32.18 9.04
C ALA A 296 15.66 31.81 8.72
N THR A 297 16.64 32.62 9.15
CA THR A 297 18.08 32.35 8.99
C THR A 297 18.50 31.11 9.80
N GLU A 298 18.00 30.95 11.02
CA GLU A 298 18.23 29.75 11.84
C GLU A 298 17.68 28.51 11.13
N ALA A 299 16.46 28.55 10.59
CA ALA A 299 15.86 27.49 9.82
C ALA A 299 16.68 27.16 8.56
N LEU A 300 17.16 28.19 7.81
CA LEU A 300 18.01 28.04 6.65
C LEU A 300 19.37 27.39 6.96
N LEU A 301 19.88 27.54 8.17
CA LEU A 301 21.15 26.93 8.58
C LEU A 301 20.97 25.49 9.09
N VAL A 302 19.86 25.20 9.77
CA VAL A 302 19.62 23.90 10.44
C VAL A 302 18.90 22.90 9.52
N ALA A 303 17.87 23.33 8.82
CA ALA A 303 17.00 22.41 8.09
C ALA A 303 17.66 21.71 6.88
N PRO A 304 18.50 22.35 6.05
CA PRO A 304 19.18 21.65 4.98
C PRO A 304 20.16 20.60 5.48
N VAL A 305 20.87 20.89 6.58
CA VAL A 305 21.79 19.94 7.19
C VAL A 305 21.04 18.75 7.79
N ALA A 306 19.94 19.03 8.49
CA ALA A 306 19.06 17.99 9.03
C ALA A 306 18.43 17.15 7.91
N GLY A 307 17.97 17.78 6.83
CA GLY A 307 17.42 17.12 5.64
C GLY A 307 18.42 16.20 4.98
N ALA A 308 19.62 16.71 4.69
CA ALA A 308 20.68 15.92 4.06
C ALA A 308 21.15 14.74 4.95
N LEU A 309 21.36 14.97 6.24
CA LEU A 309 21.74 13.91 7.17
C LEU A 309 20.62 12.88 7.38
N GLY A 310 19.35 13.30 7.35
CA GLY A 310 18.21 12.39 7.45
C GLY A 310 18.01 11.50 6.21
N CYS A 311 18.51 11.91 5.05
CA CYS A 311 18.49 11.07 3.85
C CYS A 311 19.36 9.80 4.00
N LEU A 312 20.41 9.82 4.81
CA LEU A 312 21.28 8.64 5.02
C LEU A 312 20.50 7.47 5.67
N PRO A 313 19.92 7.62 6.87
CA PRO A 313 19.07 6.57 7.42
C PRO A 313 17.82 6.31 6.56
N GLY A 314 17.35 7.29 5.78
CA GLY A 314 16.25 7.11 4.84
C GLY A 314 16.59 6.16 3.70
N ILE A 315 17.78 6.27 3.10
CA ILE A 315 18.27 5.30 2.10
C ILE A 315 18.39 3.91 2.73
N ALA A 316 18.91 3.81 3.95
CA ALA A 316 19.02 2.52 4.64
C ALA A 316 17.66 1.88 4.92
N LEU A 317 16.66 2.69 5.34
CA LEU A 317 15.29 2.24 5.57
C LEU A 317 14.62 1.80 4.26
N ALA A 318 14.80 2.55 3.16
CA ALA A 318 14.28 2.16 1.85
C ALA A 318 14.91 0.86 1.37
N ALA A 319 16.22 0.70 1.50
CA ALA A 319 16.93 -0.51 1.09
C ALA A 319 16.50 -1.74 1.91
N TRP A 320 16.34 -1.58 3.21
CA TRP A 320 15.83 -2.65 4.07
C TRP A 320 14.41 -3.05 3.69
N TRP A 321 13.52 -2.08 3.51
CA TRP A 321 12.12 -2.34 3.17
C TRP A 321 11.99 -2.98 1.80
N PHE A 322 12.71 -2.46 0.81
CA PHE A 322 12.76 -3.01 -0.54
C PHE A 322 13.29 -4.46 -0.54
N GLY A 323 14.33 -4.75 0.24
CA GLY A 323 14.84 -6.12 0.42
C GLY A 323 13.78 -7.06 0.98
N GLN A 324 13.05 -6.62 2.00
CA GLN A 324 11.95 -7.41 2.58
C GLN A 324 10.80 -7.67 1.59
N LEU A 325 10.48 -6.71 0.71
CA LEU A 325 9.48 -6.91 -0.35
C LEU A 325 9.94 -7.95 -1.38
N LYS A 326 11.24 -7.97 -1.70
CA LYS A 326 11.85 -9.02 -2.55
C LYS A 326 11.82 -10.39 -1.90
N ASP A 327 12.29 -10.50 -0.66
CA ASP A 327 12.34 -11.75 0.10
C ASP A 327 10.95 -12.42 0.19
N LYS A 328 9.91 -11.60 0.18
CA LYS A 328 8.51 -12.05 0.21
C LYS A 328 7.86 -12.21 -1.17
N GLY A 329 8.61 -11.98 -2.25
CA GLY A 329 8.13 -12.16 -3.62
C GLY A 329 7.21 -11.04 -4.15
N ALA A 330 6.99 -9.95 -3.40
CA ALA A 330 6.19 -8.82 -3.85
C ALA A 330 6.88 -7.98 -4.95
N VAL A 331 8.19 -8.10 -5.07
CA VAL A 331 9.00 -7.42 -6.10
C VAL A 331 9.90 -8.45 -6.76
N PRO A 332 9.88 -8.57 -8.11
CA PRO A 332 10.75 -9.49 -8.84
C PRO A 332 12.24 -9.27 -8.55
N GLU A 333 13.01 -10.36 -8.47
CA GLU A 333 14.46 -10.33 -8.18
C GLU A 333 15.28 -9.37 -9.07
N PRO A 334 15.04 -9.25 -10.38
CA PRO A 334 15.83 -8.37 -11.25
C PRO A 334 15.62 -6.88 -10.99
N VAL A 335 14.53 -6.47 -10.32
CA VAL A 335 14.27 -5.05 -10.03
C VAL A 335 15.31 -4.51 -9.08
N ARG A 336 15.85 -3.33 -9.37
CA ARG A 336 16.87 -2.65 -8.55
C ARG A 336 16.29 -1.41 -7.88
N LEU A 337 16.75 -1.14 -6.66
CA LEU A 337 16.38 0.08 -5.95
C LEU A 337 17.00 1.30 -6.65
N ALA A 338 16.14 2.23 -7.09
CA ALA A 338 16.56 3.46 -7.74
C ALA A 338 16.82 4.54 -6.67
N VAL A 339 18.09 4.82 -6.40
CA VAL A 339 18.46 5.92 -5.52
C VAL A 339 19.01 7.06 -6.37
N SER A 340 18.20 8.08 -6.63
CA SER A 340 18.61 9.26 -7.38
C SER A 340 18.67 10.51 -6.51
N TRP A 341 19.10 11.61 -7.10
CA TRP A 341 19.14 12.92 -6.43
C TRP A 341 17.73 13.53 -6.23
N ILE A 342 16.72 13.10 -7.00
CA ILE A 342 15.37 13.68 -7.00
C ILE A 342 14.67 13.54 -5.65
N PRO A 343 14.44 12.31 -5.11
CA PRO A 343 13.80 12.17 -3.79
C PRO A 343 14.60 12.81 -2.67
N LEU A 344 15.93 12.85 -2.77
CA LEU A 344 16.79 13.45 -1.74
C LEU A 344 16.67 14.98 -1.72
N THR A 345 16.62 15.61 -2.88
CA THR A 345 16.43 17.07 -3.00
C THR A 345 15.02 17.49 -2.64
N VAL A 346 13.99 16.73 -3.08
CA VAL A 346 12.59 16.96 -2.71
C VAL A 346 12.41 16.85 -1.20
N THR A 347 13.00 15.82 -0.57
CA THR A 347 12.98 15.64 0.89
C THR A 347 13.61 16.82 1.62
N THR A 348 14.83 17.22 1.21
CA THR A 348 15.53 18.34 1.83
C THR A 348 14.76 19.64 1.64
N GLY A 349 14.16 19.86 0.48
CA GLY A 349 13.29 20.98 0.19
C GLY A 349 12.02 21.01 1.05
N THR A 350 11.37 19.85 1.22
CA THR A 350 10.17 19.70 2.06
C THR A 350 10.47 20.00 3.53
N VAL A 351 11.58 19.48 4.04
CA VAL A 351 12.03 19.72 5.42
C VAL A 351 12.36 21.21 5.63
N LEU A 352 13.05 21.85 4.67
CA LEU A 352 13.35 23.27 4.70
C LEU A 352 12.08 24.10 4.66
N LEU A 353 11.17 23.81 3.75
CA LEU A 353 9.89 24.52 3.64
C LEU A 353 9.08 24.41 4.93
N THR A 354 9.00 23.20 5.50
CA THR A 354 8.34 22.94 6.79
C THR A 354 8.94 23.79 7.91
N ALA A 355 10.27 23.80 8.04
CA ALA A 355 10.95 24.58 9.07
C ALA A 355 10.76 26.09 8.90
N LEU A 356 10.77 26.59 7.65
CA LEU A 356 10.53 27.98 7.34
C LEU A 356 9.10 28.41 7.63
N LEU A 357 8.10 27.63 7.20
CA LEU A 357 6.69 27.93 7.44
C LEU A 357 6.33 27.85 8.92
N ALA A 358 6.79 26.82 9.60
CA ALA A 358 6.58 26.66 11.05
C ALA A 358 7.30 27.74 11.84
N GLY A 359 8.53 28.05 11.49
CA GLY A 359 9.32 29.14 12.09
C GLY A 359 8.67 30.50 11.85
N TYR A 360 8.21 30.78 10.64
CA TYR A 360 7.55 32.03 10.30
C TYR A 360 6.23 32.23 11.07
N THR A 361 5.37 31.22 11.11
CA THR A 361 4.09 31.29 11.83
C THR A 361 4.28 31.44 13.32
N ALA A 362 5.23 30.72 13.91
CA ALA A 362 5.60 30.87 15.32
C ALA A 362 6.20 32.23 15.63
N ALA A 363 7.09 32.70 14.76
CA ALA A 363 7.75 34.02 14.87
C ALA A 363 6.77 35.18 14.74
N HIS A 364 5.76 35.07 13.86
CA HIS A 364 4.75 36.10 13.67
C HIS A 364 4.02 36.41 14.97
N ARG A 365 3.74 35.39 15.77
CA ARG A 365 3.08 35.52 17.06
C ARG A 365 4.05 36.06 18.12
N SER A 366 5.24 35.48 18.25
CA SER A 366 6.25 35.87 19.25
C SER A 366 6.77 37.30 19.04
N SER A 367 6.86 37.76 17.78
CA SER A 367 7.32 39.12 17.43
C SER A 367 6.31 40.24 17.76
N ARG A 368 5.05 39.90 18.08
CA ARG A 368 4.02 40.89 18.40
C ARG A 368 3.74 41.02 19.92
N ILE A 369 4.41 40.26 20.78
CA ILE A 369 4.29 40.35 22.22
C ILE A 369 4.84 41.71 22.68
N LYS A 370 4.06 42.43 23.51
CA LYS A 370 4.50 43.72 24.09
C LYS A 370 5.58 43.48 25.16
N PRO A 371 6.70 44.24 25.18
CA PRO A 371 7.80 44.03 26.13
C PRO A 371 7.36 43.99 27.61
N GLY A 372 6.43 44.84 28.01
CA GLY A 372 5.89 44.86 29.38
C GLY A 372 5.12 43.62 29.79
N GLN A 373 4.49 42.92 28.84
CA GLN A 373 3.76 41.68 29.12
C GLN A 373 4.70 40.48 29.29
N ALA A 374 5.86 40.52 28.69
CA ALA A 374 6.86 39.44 28.78
C ALA A 374 7.70 39.52 30.07
N LEU A 375 7.74 40.66 30.72
CA LEU A 375 8.48 40.90 31.95
C LEU A 375 7.59 40.64 33.22
N SER A 376 6.27 40.61 33.09
CA SER A 376 5.39 40.26 34.18
C SER A 376 5.38 38.76 34.39
N GLU A 377 6.08 38.27 35.40
CA GLU A 377 6.20 36.85 35.76
C GLU A 377 4.89 36.17 36.19
N ALA A 378 3.84 36.91 36.45
CA ALA A 378 2.58 36.44 37.00
C ALA A 378 1.40 36.33 36.02
N SER A 379 1.64 36.44 34.69
CA SER A 379 0.52 36.33 33.77
C SER A 379 0.13 34.86 33.53
N VAL A 380 -0.87 34.40 34.23
CA VAL A 380 -1.64 33.18 33.92
C VAL A 380 -2.00 33.26 32.43
N GLU A 381 -1.57 32.27 31.69
CA GLU A 381 -1.77 32.21 30.23
C GLU A 381 -3.28 32.16 29.93
N ARG A 382 -3.88 33.31 29.59
CA ARG A 382 -5.28 33.39 29.19
C ARG A 382 -5.39 32.75 27.79
N LEU A 383 -6.05 31.58 27.73
CA LEU A 383 -6.41 30.94 26.47
C LEU A 383 -7.44 31.83 25.77
N ARG A 384 -6.97 32.78 24.94
CA ARG A 384 -7.85 33.42 23.97
C ARG A 384 -8.00 32.50 22.80
N PRO A 385 -9.22 32.01 22.47
CA PRO A 385 -9.44 31.24 21.26
C PRO A 385 -8.97 32.06 20.06
N GLY A 386 -8.14 31.48 19.24
CA GLY A 386 -7.66 32.16 18.02
C GLY A 386 -8.82 32.35 17.06
N TRP A 387 -9.09 33.59 16.68
CA TRP A 387 -10.21 33.94 15.80
C TRP A 387 -10.29 33.11 14.49
N ILE A 388 -9.14 32.75 13.86
CA ILE A 388 -9.09 31.93 12.63
C ILE A 388 -8.93 30.45 12.99
N ARG A 389 -8.09 30.15 13.98
CA ARG A 389 -7.70 28.78 14.33
C ARG A 389 -8.86 27.95 14.89
N THR A 390 -9.69 28.56 15.73
CA THR A 390 -10.82 27.86 16.35
C THR A 390 -11.93 27.54 15.35
N PRO A 391 -12.45 28.47 14.53
CA PRO A 391 -13.46 28.15 13.55
C PRO A 391 -12.96 27.17 12.47
N LEU A 392 -11.70 27.30 12.04
CA LEU A 392 -11.10 26.34 11.11
C LEU A 392 -11.00 24.93 11.72
N GLY A 393 -10.63 24.83 13.00
CA GLY A 393 -10.58 23.56 13.70
C GLY A 393 -11.96 22.92 13.90
N VAL A 394 -12.98 23.75 14.20
CA VAL A 394 -14.38 23.30 14.28
C VAL A 394 -14.88 22.86 12.89
N ALA A 395 -14.58 23.62 11.85
CA ALA A 395 -14.93 23.25 10.48
C ALA A 395 -14.26 21.93 10.05
N ALA A 396 -12.99 21.72 10.41
CA ALA A 396 -12.29 20.46 10.17
C ALA A 396 -12.94 19.30 10.94
N ALA A 397 -13.34 19.50 12.20
CA ALA A 397 -14.06 18.47 12.96
C ALA A 397 -15.43 18.14 12.34
N ALA A 398 -16.19 19.17 11.97
CA ALA A 398 -17.49 18.99 11.29
C ALA A 398 -17.32 18.29 9.95
N GLY A 399 -16.32 18.68 9.13
CA GLY A 399 -15.97 17.99 7.89
C GLY A 399 -15.60 16.53 8.11
N GLY A 400 -14.85 16.22 9.20
CA GLY A 400 -14.54 14.85 9.59
C GLY A 400 -15.79 14.02 9.89
N PHE A 401 -16.80 14.56 10.54
CA PHE A 401 -18.08 13.88 10.76
C PHE A 401 -18.88 13.71 9.46
N VAL A 402 -18.86 14.69 8.55
CA VAL A 402 -19.48 14.56 7.23
C VAL A 402 -18.82 13.45 6.42
N CYS A 403 -17.47 13.43 6.36
CA CYS A 403 -16.74 12.35 5.72
C CYS A 403 -17.01 10.98 6.37
N ALA A 404 -17.18 10.92 7.70
CA ALA A 404 -17.57 9.68 8.38
C ALA A 404 -18.97 9.21 7.98
N GLY A 405 -19.90 10.13 7.77
CA GLY A 405 -21.24 9.84 7.23
C GLY A 405 -21.15 9.31 5.79
N LEU A 406 -20.34 9.94 4.94
CA LEU A 406 -20.10 9.49 3.56
C LEU A 406 -19.44 8.09 3.55
N ALA A 407 -18.43 7.86 4.38
CA ALA A 407 -17.79 6.54 4.50
C ALA A 407 -18.74 5.44 4.97
N ALA A 408 -19.84 5.78 5.64
CA ALA A 408 -20.87 4.82 6.05
C ALA A 408 -21.93 4.55 4.96
N SER A 409 -22.13 5.50 4.05
CA SER A 409 -23.13 5.42 2.98
C SER A 409 -22.56 4.99 1.62
N GLU A 410 -21.25 5.13 1.45
CA GLU A 410 -20.53 4.69 0.27
C GLU A 410 -19.89 3.32 0.53
N SER A 411 -19.46 2.63 -0.54
CA SER A 411 -18.82 1.32 -0.46
C SER A 411 -17.58 1.30 -1.35
N GLY A 412 -16.67 0.33 -1.13
CA GLY A 412 -15.44 0.19 -1.92
C GLY A 412 -14.45 1.35 -1.72
N GLU A 413 -13.86 1.85 -2.82
CA GLU A 413 -12.83 2.89 -2.80
C GLU A 413 -13.35 4.25 -2.30
N ASP A 414 -14.59 4.60 -2.59
CA ASP A 414 -15.16 5.86 -2.12
C ASP A 414 -15.30 5.88 -0.60
N ALA A 415 -15.67 4.75 0.00
CA ALA A 415 -15.66 4.60 1.46
C ALA A 415 -14.23 4.72 2.04
N ALA A 416 -13.23 4.15 1.36
CA ALA A 416 -11.83 4.24 1.77
C ALA A 416 -11.29 5.68 1.65
N ASN A 417 -11.59 6.37 0.56
CA ASN A 417 -11.21 7.77 0.34
C ASN A 417 -11.90 8.70 1.35
N ALA A 418 -13.18 8.49 1.62
CA ALA A 418 -13.91 9.22 2.66
C ALA A 418 -13.30 8.96 4.04
N ALA A 419 -12.93 7.72 4.36
CA ALA A 419 -12.27 7.36 5.62
C ALA A 419 -10.89 8.02 5.77
N LEU A 420 -10.11 8.13 4.69
CA LEU A 420 -8.86 8.91 4.70
C LEU A 420 -9.14 10.38 5.01
N GLY A 421 -10.19 10.95 4.42
CA GLY A 421 -10.66 12.30 4.73
C GLY A 421 -11.03 12.46 6.21
N VAL A 422 -11.69 11.48 6.82
CA VAL A 422 -12.00 11.46 8.27
C VAL A 422 -10.74 11.60 9.10
N VAL A 423 -9.75 10.76 8.84
CA VAL A 423 -8.47 10.77 9.59
C VAL A 423 -7.78 12.12 9.45
N ILE A 424 -7.62 12.62 8.22
CA ILE A 424 -6.94 13.91 7.94
C ILE A 424 -7.66 15.07 8.62
N LEU A 425 -8.97 15.14 8.50
CA LEU A 425 -9.76 16.25 9.06
C LEU A 425 -9.81 16.22 10.59
N PHE A 426 -9.97 15.05 11.21
CA PHE A 426 -9.87 14.97 12.68
C PHE A 426 -8.47 15.28 13.21
N MET A 427 -7.43 14.89 12.49
CA MET A 427 -6.07 15.26 12.86
C MET A 427 -5.83 16.75 12.75
N LEU A 428 -6.29 17.38 11.68
CA LEU A 428 -6.25 18.83 11.53
C LEU A 428 -7.04 19.51 12.65
N ALA A 429 -8.21 18.97 13.01
CA ALA A 429 -9.02 19.45 14.13
C ALA A 429 -8.24 19.36 15.45
N VAL A 430 -7.62 18.22 15.77
CA VAL A 430 -6.79 18.04 16.96
C VAL A 430 -5.59 18.99 16.96
N ALA A 431 -4.93 19.19 15.84
CA ALA A 431 -3.80 20.11 15.72
C ALA A 431 -4.25 21.57 15.93
N LEU A 432 -5.40 21.97 15.40
CA LEU A 432 -5.94 23.33 15.51
C LEU A 432 -6.63 23.59 16.86
N LEU A 433 -7.42 22.66 17.36
CA LEU A 433 -8.13 22.78 18.65
C LEU A 433 -7.29 22.29 19.84
N GLY A 434 -6.07 21.84 19.61
CA GLY A 434 -5.20 21.20 20.61
C GLY A 434 -5.23 21.79 22.00
N PRO A 435 -5.05 23.11 22.20
CA PRO A 435 -5.09 23.70 23.53
C PRO A 435 -6.46 23.60 24.25
N LEU A 436 -7.56 23.64 23.48
CA LEU A 436 -8.92 23.47 24.01
C LEU A 436 -9.15 22.02 24.42
N ILE A 437 -8.78 21.10 23.53
CA ILE A 437 -8.86 19.64 23.74
C ILE A 437 -7.98 19.24 24.92
N ALA A 438 -6.74 19.70 24.97
CA ALA A 438 -5.83 19.42 26.08
C ALA A 438 -6.37 19.89 27.43
N ARG A 439 -7.01 21.08 27.48
CA ARG A 439 -7.65 21.59 28.68
C ARG A 439 -8.86 20.74 29.10
N ALA A 440 -9.69 20.33 28.13
CA ALA A 440 -10.82 19.44 28.37
C ALA A 440 -10.35 18.09 28.93
N CYS A 441 -9.34 17.47 28.27
CA CYS A 441 -8.74 16.23 28.73
C CYS A 441 -8.12 16.35 30.11
N ALA A 442 -7.35 17.41 30.37
CA ALA A 442 -6.77 17.66 31.70
C ALA A 442 -7.84 17.88 32.78
N SER A 443 -9.00 18.46 32.43
CA SER A 443 -10.11 18.60 33.36
C SER A 443 -10.81 17.26 33.61
N LEU A 444 -11.04 16.45 32.62
CA LEU A 444 -11.74 15.16 32.69
C LEU A 444 -10.87 14.10 33.37
N PHE A 445 -9.69 13.82 32.81
CA PHE A 445 -8.76 12.82 33.35
C PHE A 445 -8.02 13.25 34.60
N GLY A 446 -8.05 14.55 34.93
CA GLY A 446 -7.56 15.09 36.22
C GLY A 446 -8.53 14.94 37.40
N LEU A 447 -9.80 14.57 37.14
CA LEU A 447 -10.78 14.38 38.22
C LEU A 447 -10.37 13.30 39.24
N PRO A 448 -9.98 12.07 38.79
CA PRO A 448 -9.59 11.02 39.75
C PRO A 448 -8.28 11.35 40.49
N LEU A 449 -7.44 12.23 39.94
CA LEU A 449 -6.20 12.64 40.59
C LEU A 449 -6.38 13.55 41.81
N ARG A 450 -7.57 14.12 42.02
CA ARG A 450 -7.88 14.98 43.18
C ARG A 450 -7.81 14.25 44.53
N GLY A 451 -8.01 12.92 44.49
CA GLY A 451 -7.88 12.05 45.66
C GLY A 451 -6.53 11.36 45.84
N ALA A 452 -5.60 11.51 44.88
CA ALA A 452 -4.35 10.75 44.84
C ALA A 452 -3.14 11.45 45.49
N GLY A 453 -3.40 12.48 46.32
CA GLY A 453 -2.39 13.22 47.11
C GLY A 453 -1.80 14.43 46.39
N ALA A 454 -1.04 15.25 47.12
CA ALA A 454 -0.54 16.55 46.68
C ALA A 454 0.22 16.51 45.31
N PRO A 455 1.10 15.54 44.99
CA PRO A 455 1.76 15.49 43.67
C PRO A 455 0.78 15.32 42.50
N ALA A 456 -0.29 14.55 42.68
CA ALA A 456 -1.30 14.31 41.66
C ALA A 456 -2.21 15.54 41.43
N VAL A 457 -2.62 16.21 42.53
CA VAL A 457 -3.39 17.46 42.46
C VAL A 457 -2.60 18.55 41.76
N LEU A 458 -1.30 18.70 42.08
CA LEU A 458 -0.41 19.65 41.44
C LEU A 458 -0.23 19.31 39.93
N ALA A 459 -0.08 18.05 39.57
CA ALA A 459 0.00 17.61 38.20
C ALA A 459 -1.26 17.98 37.41
N ALA A 460 -2.45 17.71 37.95
CA ALA A 460 -3.72 18.06 37.31
C ALA A 460 -3.92 19.58 37.18
N ALA A 461 -3.60 20.36 38.19
CA ALA A 461 -3.67 21.81 38.17
C ALA A 461 -2.71 22.41 37.14
N ASN A 462 -1.46 21.94 37.12
CA ASN A 462 -0.44 22.40 36.21
C ASN A 462 -0.78 22.05 34.75
N SER A 463 -1.31 20.85 34.50
CA SER A 463 -1.76 20.44 33.15
C SER A 463 -2.91 21.32 32.64
N ARG A 464 -3.80 21.80 33.51
CA ARG A 464 -4.92 22.70 33.15
C ARG A 464 -4.44 24.11 32.85
N THR A 465 -3.48 24.64 33.60
CA THR A 465 -2.92 25.98 33.37
C THR A 465 -2.03 26.05 32.13
N ASN A 466 -1.26 24.99 31.83
CA ASN A 466 -0.33 24.94 30.72
C ASN A 466 -0.88 24.15 29.51
N ALA A 467 -2.14 24.37 29.15
CA ALA A 467 -2.84 23.59 28.11
C ALA A 467 -2.18 23.57 26.73
N ARG A 468 -1.49 24.63 26.30
CA ARG A 468 -0.77 24.68 25.02
C ARG A 468 0.41 23.73 24.98
N ARG A 469 1.13 23.65 26.07
CA ARG A 469 2.26 22.75 26.25
C ARG A 469 1.79 21.29 26.31
N LEU A 470 0.68 21.05 27.01
CA LEU A 470 0.03 19.75 27.07
C LEU A 470 -0.40 19.32 25.65
N ALA A 471 -1.00 20.21 24.87
CA ALA A 471 -1.41 19.95 23.48
C ALA A 471 -0.23 19.52 22.59
N SER A 472 0.92 20.20 22.70
CA SER A 472 2.09 19.84 21.90
C SER A 472 2.65 18.45 22.21
N ALA A 473 2.43 17.95 23.42
CA ALA A 473 2.82 16.59 23.84
C ALA A 473 1.75 15.54 23.47
N ILE A 474 0.46 15.90 23.55
CA ILE A 474 -0.66 15.01 23.20
C ILE A 474 -0.71 14.75 21.69
N THR A 475 -0.53 15.77 20.85
CA THR A 475 -0.73 15.68 19.40
C THR A 475 0.06 14.55 18.74
N PRO A 476 1.39 14.37 18.93
CA PRO A 476 2.13 13.25 18.33
C PRO A 476 1.63 11.88 18.79
N ILE A 477 1.17 11.78 20.06
CA ILE A 477 0.63 10.53 20.62
C ILE A 477 -0.72 10.19 19.98
N VAL A 478 -1.59 11.18 19.79
CA VAL A 478 -2.88 11.01 19.09
C VAL A 478 -2.63 10.56 17.66
N LEU A 479 -1.69 11.18 16.97
CA LEU A 479 -1.29 10.83 15.62
C LEU A 479 -0.83 9.37 15.54
N ALA A 480 0.12 8.99 16.42
CA ALA A 480 0.62 7.61 16.50
C ALA A 480 -0.51 6.61 16.70
N MET A 481 -1.34 6.84 17.73
CA MET A 481 -2.41 5.93 18.11
C MET A 481 -3.48 5.82 17.05
N ALA A 482 -3.93 6.96 16.48
CA ALA A 482 -4.97 6.98 15.48
C ALA A 482 -4.55 6.26 14.20
N PHE A 483 -3.38 6.61 13.62
CA PHE A 483 -2.92 6.00 12.37
C PHE A 483 -2.58 4.52 12.52
N SER A 484 -1.79 4.16 13.54
CA SER A 484 -1.44 2.75 13.73
C SER A 484 -2.68 1.90 14.00
N SER A 485 -3.66 2.43 14.75
CA SER A 485 -4.92 1.73 15.01
C SER A 485 -5.77 1.60 13.75
N VAL A 486 -5.93 2.67 12.96
CA VAL A 486 -6.70 2.61 11.71
C VAL A 486 -6.08 1.61 10.77
N LEU A 487 -4.77 1.70 10.52
CA LEU A 487 -4.08 0.82 9.58
C LEU A 487 -4.16 -0.65 9.99
N VAL A 488 -3.82 -0.96 11.24
CA VAL A 488 -3.80 -2.36 11.72
C VAL A 488 -5.21 -2.93 11.88
N PHE A 489 -6.16 -2.14 12.43
CA PHE A 489 -7.51 -2.67 12.70
C PHE A 489 -8.39 -2.73 11.46
N LEU A 490 -8.12 -1.94 10.43
CA LEU A 490 -8.72 -2.12 9.12
C LEU A 490 -8.42 -3.54 8.62
N HIS A 491 -7.15 -3.89 8.49
CA HIS A 491 -6.74 -5.19 7.96
C HIS A 491 -7.16 -6.37 8.85
N THR A 492 -7.02 -6.26 10.17
CA THR A 492 -7.51 -7.34 11.06
C THR A 492 -9.02 -7.53 10.97
N SER A 493 -9.77 -6.48 10.63
CA SER A 493 -11.22 -6.56 10.43
C SER A 493 -11.56 -7.20 9.08
N GLU A 494 -10.86 -6.81 8.02
CA GLU A 494 -10.99 -7.42 6.68
C GLU A 494 -10.63 -8.89 6.69
N ASP A 495 -9.49 -9.25 7.29
CA ASP A 495 -9.03 -10.64 7.42
C ASP A 495 -10.05 -11.50 8.18
N ARG A 496 -10.62 -10.94 9.25
CA ARG A 496 -11.65 -11.64 10.01
C ARG A 496 -12.93 -11.82 9.21
N ALA A 497 -13.41 -10.77 8.54
CA ALA A 497 -14.60 -10.84 7.71
C ALA A 497 -14.42 -11.86 6.57
N THR A 498 -13.27 -11.83 5.91
CA THR A 498 -12.89 -12.79 4.87
C THR A 498 -12.86 -14.22 5.41
N ALA A 499 -12.21 -14.46 6.54
CA ALA A 499 -12.12 -15.78 7.16
C ALA A 499 -13.50 -16.30 7.61
N GLU A 500 -14.38 -15.45 8.12
CA GLU A 500 -15.74 -15.81 8.50
C GLU A 500 -16.58 -16.17 7.27
N GLN A 501 -16.51 -15.39 6.19
CA GLN A 501 -17.20 -15.69 4.94
C GLN A 501 -16.68 -16.97 4.28
N GLN A 502 -15.36 -17.17 4.28
CA GLN A 502 -14.76 -18.43 3.78
C GLN A 502 -15.25 -19.64 4.56
N ARG A 503 -15.24 -19.60 5.91
CA ARG A 503 -15.71 -20.70 6.74
C ARG A 503 -17.17 -21.03 6.51
N ALA A 504 -18.01 -20.01 6.32
CA ALA A 504 -19.43 -20.19 6.03
C ALA A 504 -19.68 -20.65 4.59
N GLY A 505 -18.92 -20.14 3.64
CA GLY A 505 -19.13 -20.33 2.21
C GLY A 505 -18.48 -21.59 1.62
N ILE A 506 -17.40 -22.14 2.23
CA ILE A 506 -16.80 -23.38 1.75
C ILE A 506 -17.59 -24.57 2.28
N VAL A 507 -18.37 -25.22 1.42
CA VAL A 507 -19.17 -26.42 1.73
C VAL A 507 -18.51 -27.70 1.20
N ALA A 508 -17.55 -27.57 0.27
CA ALA A 508 -16.79 -28.70 -0.26
C ALA A 508 -16.08 -29.49 0.85
N ASP A 509 -15.98 -30.80 0.71
CA ASP A 509 -15.25 -31.67 1.64
C ASP A 509 -13.78 -31.76 1.25
N HIS A 510 -13.48 -31.73 -0.06
CA HIS A 510 -12.14 -31.80 -0.62
C HIS A 510 -11.94 -30.71 -1.66
N ILE A 511 -10.75 -30.10 -1.66
CA ILE A 511 -10.30 -29.16 -2.66
C ILE A 511 -9.00 -29.71 -3.25
N VAL A 512 -9.00 -29.91 -4.57
CA VAL A 512 -7.86 -30.44 -5.30
C VAL A 512 -7.19 -29.30 -6.05
N THR A 513 -5.89 -29.14 -5.86
CA THR A 513 -5.05 -28.20 -6.59
C THR A 513 -3.91 -28.95 -7.26
N SER A 514 -3.39 -28.43 -8.37
CA SER A 514 -2.13 -28.92 -8.90
C SER A 514 -0.97 -28.13 -8.27
N GLY A 515 0.20 -28.76 -8.16
CA GLY A 515 1.42 -28.05 -7.71
C GLY A 515 1.83 -26.91 -8.63
N GLU A 516 1.28 -26.85 -9.84
CA GLU A 516 1.60 -25.88 -10.89
C GLU A 516 0.41 -24.96 -11.22
N GLY A 517 -0.63 -24.97 -10.40
CA GLY A 517 -1.78 -24.08 -10.53
C GLY A 517 -2.67 -24.31 -11.74
N ALA A 518 -2.61 -25.50 -12.37
CA ALA A 518 -3.41 -25.84 -13.53
C ALA A 518 -3.87 -27.31 -13.47
N LEU A 519 -5.17 -27.53 -13.63
CA LEU A 519 -5.79 -28.85 -13.63
C LEU A 519 -6.24 -29.22 -15.06
N PRO A 520 -6.07 -30.50 -15.48
CA PRO A 520 -6.54 -30.93 -16.78
C PRO A 520 -8.05 -30.68 -16.99
N PRO A 521 -8.51 -30.33 -18.18
CA PRO A 521 -9.91 -29.99 -18.45
C PRO A 521 -10.91 -31.11 -18.16
N ASP A 522 -10.45 -32.36 -18.10
CA ASP A 522 -11.28 -33.54 -17.78
C ASP A 522 -11.37 -33.83 -16.28
N SER A 523 -10.67 -33.06 -15.43
CA SER A 523 -10.60 -33.29 -13.98
C SER A 523 -11.97 -33.28 -13.31
N VAL A 524 -12.86 -32.36 -13.67
CA VAL A 524 -14.24 -32.30 -13.16
C VAL A 524 -15.00 -33.59 -13.49
N ARG A 525 -14.93 -34.06 -14.73
CA ARG A 525 -15.60 -35.30 -15.16
C ARG A 525 -15.01 -36.52 -14.46
N ARG A 526 -13.70 -36.57 -14.29
CA ARG A 526 -13.02 -37.66 -13.57
C ARG A 526 -13.42 -37.71 -12.11
N ALA A 527 -13.44 -36.54 -11.46
CA ALA A 527 -13.90 -36.42 -10.08
C ALA A 527 -15.35 -36.85 -9.93
N GLY A 528 -16.26 -36.40 -10.80
CA GLY A 528 -17.68 -36.80 -10.78
C GLY A 528 -17.94 -38.30 -10.97
N ARG A 529 -16.98 -39.04 -11.58
CA ARG A 529 -17.04 -40.50 -11.73
C ARG A 529 -16.41 -41.24 -10.55
N THR A 530 -15.79 -40.54 -9.61
CA THR A 530 -15.16 -41.14 -8.43
C THR A 530 -16.24 -41.62 -7.47
N PRO A 531 -16.17 -42.86 -6.94
CA PRO A 531 -17.16 -43.36 -6.00
C PRO A 531 -17.34 -42.51 -4.77
N GLY A 532 -18.60 -42.22 -4.43
CA GLY A 532 -18.97 -41.40 -3.27
C GLY A 532 -18.96 -39.89 -3.52
N VAL A 533 -18.54 -39.39 -4.69
CA VAL A 533 -18.63 -38.00 -5.07
C VAL A 533 -20.05 -37.64 -5.49
N THR A 534 -20.62 -36.61 -4.88
CA THR A 534 -21.99 -36.13 -5.14
C THR A 534 -22.02 -34.86 -6.00
N ALA A 535 -20.98 -34.05 -5.93
CA ALA A 535 -20.79 -32.86 -6.77
C ALA A 535 -19.29 -32.57 -6.97
N ALA A 536 -18.92 -32.09 -8.16
CA ALA A 536 -17.57 -31.67 -8.47
C ALA A 536 -17.60 -30.43 -9.40
N VAL A 537 -16.85 -29.41 -9.08
CA VAL A 537 -16.81 -28.13 -9.80
C VAL A 537 -15.35 -27.66 -9.97
N GLY A 538 -14.98 -27.33 -11.20
CA GLY A 538 -13.73 -26.66 -11.50
C GLY A 538 -13.88 -25.14 -11.36
N LEU A 539 -12.89 -24.51 -10.79
CA LEU A 539 -12.84 -23.06 -10.63
C LEU A 539 -11.57 -22.49 -11.29
N LEU A 540 -11.79 -21.61 -12.25
CA LEU A 540 -10.76 -20.77 -12.85
C LEU A 540 -10.74 -19.46 -12.07
N ARG A 541 -9.74 -19.25 -11.21
CA ARG A 541 -9.58 -18.02 -10.43
C ARG A 541 -8.86 -16.95 -11.23
N THR A 542 -9.44 -15.75 -11.28
CA THR A 542 -8.87 -14.57 -11.93
C THR A 542 -9.48 -13.31 -11.32
N SER A 543 -9.31 -12.17 -11.98
CA SER A 543 -9.98 -10.91 -11.65
C SER A 543 -10.57 -10.28 -12.91
N VAL A 544 -11.53 -9.40 -12.73
CA VAL A 544 -12.12 -8.58 -13.79
C VAL A 544 -12.16 -7.13 -13.33
N LEU A 545 -12.25 -6.17 -14.27
CA LEU A 545 -12.42 -4.77 -13.92
C LEU A 545 -13.91 -4.40 -14.02
N VAL A 546 -14.42 -3.85 -12.95
CA VAL A 546 -15.79 -3.34 -12.85
C VAL A 546 -15.73 -1.84 -12.64
N ARG A 547 -16.57 -1.08 -13.33
CA ARG A 547 -16.67 0.37 -13.09
C ARG A 547 -17.47 0.62 -11.81
N SER A 548 -16.78 1.14 -10.80
CA SER A 548 -17.34 1.54 -9.52
C SER A 548 -17.18 3.06 -9.38
N SER A 549 -18.28 3.78 -9.19
CA SER A 549 -18.26 5.24 -8.97
C SER A 549 -17.44 6.06 -9.99
N GLY A 550 -17.36 5.57 -11.23
CA GLY A 550 -16.67 6.24 -12.33
C GLY A 550 -15.27 5.68 -12.62
N VAL A 551 -14.61 5.03 -11.65
CA VAL A 551 -13.27 4.44 -11.78
C VAL A 551 -13.38 2.94 -12.05
N LEU A 552 -12.46 2.39 -12.85
CA LEU A 552 -12.32 0.94 -13.00
C LEU A 552 -11.59 0.39 -11.78
N THR A 553 -12.17 -0.65 -11.18
CA THR A 553 -11.60 -1.31 -10.00
C THR A 553 -11.51 -2.80 -10.25
N GLN A 554 -10.37 -3.38 -9.88
CA GLN A 554 -10.15 -4.82 -9.97
C GLN A 554 -10.92 -5.55 -8.88
N VAL A 555 -11.76 -6.52 -9.29
CA VAL A 555 -12.53 -7.38 -8.40
C VAL A 555 -12.22 -8.85 -8.69
N SER A 556 -12.19 -9.68 -7.64
CA SER A 556 -11.93 -11.12 -7.79
C SER A 556 -13.07 -11.80 -8.56
N ALA A 557 -12.70 -12.65 -9.53
CA ALA A 557 -13.63 -13.36 -10.39
C ALA A 557 -13.32 -14.86 -10.43
N GLN A 558 -14.37 -15.67 -10.56
CA GLN A 558 -14.26 -17.11 -10.79
C GLN A 558 -15.06 -17.53 -12.03
N GLY A 559 -14.40 -18.32 -12.90
CA GLY A 559 -15.05 -19.05 -13.98
C GLY A 559 -15.39 -20.45 -13.51
N VAL A 560 -16.63 -20.86 -13.64
CA VAL A 560 -17.13 -22.13 -13.11
C VAL A 560 -17.27 -23.17 -14.21
N THR A 561 -16.55 -24.29 -14.06
CA THR A 561 -16.70 -25.52 -14.87
C THR A 561 -17.62 -26.49 -14.12
N GLY A 562 -18.90 -26.53 -14.50
CA GLY A 562 -19.93 -27.36 -13.84
C GLY A 562 -21.29 -26.70 -13.88
N SER A 563 -22.24 -27.29 -13.15
CA SER A 563 -23.59 -26.72 -13.06
C SER A 563 -23.75 -25.78 -11.87
N ALA A 564 -24.71 -24.87 -11.94
CA ALA A 564 -25.06 -24.01 -10.80
C ALA A 564 -25.49 -24.80 -9.55
N ARG A 565 -26.10 -26.00 -9.77
CA ARG A 565 -26.49 -26.90 -8.69
C ARG A 565 -25.26 -27.50 -8.02
N ASP A 566 -24.28 -27.94 -8.79
CA ASP A 566 -23.04 -28.49 -8.24
C ASP A 566 -22.23 -27.42 -7.53
N LEU A 567 -22.19 -26.18 -8.07
CA LEU A 567 -21.56 -25.06 -7.38
C LEU A 567 -22.23 -24.80 -6.02
N ALA A 568 -23.56 -24.77 -5.95
CA ALA A 568 -24.27 -24.60 -4.68
C ALA A 568 -24.06 -25.76 -3.68
N ALA A 569 -23.68 -26.95 -4.15
CA ALA A 569 -23.33 -28.07 -3.27
C ALA A 569 -21.92 -27.98 -2.67
N VAL A 570 -21.00 -27.26 -3.32
CA VAL A 570 -19.61 -27.09 -2.86
C VAL A 570 -19.32 -25.70 -2.31
N GLN A 571 -20.11 -24.69 -2.69
CA GLN A 571 -19.89 -23.29 -2.31
C GLN A 571 -21.23 -22.61 -1.99
N ASP A 572 -21.42 -22.19 -0.74
CA ASP A 572 -22.58 -21.38 -0.33
C ASP A 572 -22.26 -19.90 -0.47
N LEU A 573 -22.75 -19.29 -1.55
CA LEU A 573 -22.56 -17.87 -1.86
C LEU A 573 -23.54 -16.96 -1.12
N ASP A 574 -24.57 -17.47 -0.47
CA ASP A 574 -25.65 -16.71 0.17
C ASP A 574 -26.40 -15.82 -0.85
N VAL A 575 -27.05 -16.46 -1.82
CA VAL A 575 -27.77 -15.77 -2.90
C VAL A 575 -28.96 -15.01 -2.34
N GLY A 576 -28.88 -13.67 -2.38
CA GLY A 576 -29.89 -12.78 -1.81
C GLY A 576 -31.01 -12.43 -2.80
N LYS A 577 -30.65 -12.10 -4.06
CA LYS A 577 -31.62 -11.73 -5.11
C LYS A 577 -31.30 -12.45 -6.42
N GLY A 578 -32.35 -12.74 -7.18
CA GLY A 578 -32.21 -13.44 -8.46
C GLY A 578 -32.01 -14.94 -8.29
N ARG A 579 -31.41 -15.58 -9.28
CA ARG A 579 -31.13 -17.01 -9.31
C ARG A 579 -29.71 -17.23 -9.84
N LEU A 580 -28.91 -17.95 -9.13
CA LEU A 580 -27.58 -18.34 -9.61
C LEU A 580 -27.75 -19.13 -10.92
N SER A 581 -27.21 -18.58 -11.98
CA SER A 581 -27.19 -19.17 -13.31
C SER A 581 -25.77 -19.04 -13.86
N LEU A 582 -25.30 -20.10 -14.52
CA LEU A 582 -23.98 -20.18 -15.13
C LEU A 582 -24.10 -20.32 -16.66
N LYS A 583 -25.08 -19.63 -17.24
CA LYS A 583 -25.18 -19.58 -18.71
C LYS A 583 -24.17 -18.62 -19.28
N PRO A 584 -23.62 -18.90 -20.50
CA PRO A 584 -22.77 -17.93 -21.18
C PRO A 584 -23.42 -16.58 -21.31
N GLY A 585 -22.66 -15.50 -21.00
CA GLY A 585 -23.16 -14.12 -21.02
C GLY A 585 -23.99 -13.70 -19.81
N GLU A 586 -24.11 -14.53 -18.77
CA GLU A 586 -24.70 -14.18 -17.48
C GLU A 586 -23.62 -14.07 -16.39
N ILE A 587 -23.87 -13.21 -15.40
CA ILE A 587 -22.95 -12.92 -14.30
C ILE A 587 -23.71 -12.92 -12.98
N ALA A 588 -23.11 -13.47 -11.94
CA ALA A 588 -23.54 -13.26 -10.57
C ALA A 588 -22.52 -12.41 -9.84
N LEU A 589 -22.98 -11.45 -9.04
CA LEU A 589 -22.16 -10.43 -8.39
C LEU A 589 -22.30 -10.48 -6.88
N ASP A 590 -21.23 -10.18 -6.16
CA ASP A 590 -21.34 -9.81 -4.76
C ASP A 590 -22.24 -8.56 -4.61
N ALA A 591 -23.01 -8.50 -3.54
CA ALA A 591 -23.95 -7.41 -3.30
C ALA A 591 -23.26 -6.04 -3.24
N SER A 592 -22.04 -5.97 -2.69
CA SER A 592 -21.27 -4.74 -2.63
C SER A 592 -20.81 -4.28 -4.02
N VAL A 593 -20.39 -5.20 -4.88
CA VAL A 593 -20.01 -4.89 -6.27
C VAL A 593 -21.20 -4.41 -7.07
N ALA A 594 -22.37 -5.06 -6.91
CA ALA A 594 -23.60 -4.65 -7.60
C ALA A 594 -24.07 -3.24 -7.14
N GLU A 595 -23.96 -2.95 -5.86
CA GLU A 595 -24.30 -1.64 -5.28
C GLU A 595 -23.36 -0.54 -5.78
N ASN A 596 -22.04 -0.79 -5.77
CA ASN A 596 -21.03 0.15 -6.26
C ASN A 596 -21.17 0.45 -7.75
N ALA A 597 -21.47 -0.59 -8.54
CA ALA A 597 -21.72 -0.46 -9.96
C ALA A 597 -23.13 0.10 -10.26
N LYS A 598 -23.99 0.27 -9.24
CA LYS A 598 -25.38 0.76 -9.34
C LYS A 598 -26.24 -0.08 -10.31
N VAL A 599 -26.06 -1.42 -10.29
CA VAL A 599 -26.78 -2.35 -11.16
C VAL A 599 -27.65 -3.31 -10.36
N LYS A 600 -28.77 -3.73 -10.96
CA LYS A 600 -29.75 -4.65 -10.35
C LYS A 600 -29.81 -5.96 -11.12
N VAL A 601 -30.33 -7.00 -10.48
CA VAL A 601 -30.65 -8.26 -11.14
C VAL A 601 -31.59 -8.01 -12.33
N GLY A 602 -31.26 -8.57 -13.48
CA GLY A 602 -31.97 -8.36 -14.75
C GLY A 602 -31.40 -7.24 -15.62
N GLU A 603 -30.47 -6.45 -15.14
CA GLU A 603 -29.77 -5.42 -15.90
C GLU A 603 -28.43 -5.94 -16.46
N ARG A 604 -27.86 -5.23 -17.44
CA ARG A 604 -26.53 -5.54 -17.98
C ARG A 604 -25.49 -4.66 -17.34
N ILE A 605 -24.38 -5.26 -16.93
CA ILE A 605 -23.22 -4.55 -16.37
C ILE A 605 -22.11 -4.45 -17.41
N ARG A 606 -21.44 -3.30 -17.50
CA ARG A 606 -20.21 -3.16 -18.29
C ARG A 606 -19.01 -3.55 -17.45
N ILE A 607 -18.28 -4.57 -17.90
CA ILE A 607 -17.05 -5.02 -17.26
C ILE A 607 -15.91 -5.07 -18.29
N ARG A 608 -14.66 -5.10 -17.79
CA ARG A 608 -13.52 -5.50 -18.57
C ARG A 608 -13.06 -6.87 -18.11
N LEU A 609 -12.94 -7.79 -19.05
CA LEU A 609 -12.42 -9.14 -18.83
C LEU A 609 -10.92 -9.10 -18.52
N PRO A 610 -10.30 -10.18 -18.08
CA PRO A 610 -8.92 -10.19 -17.61
C PRO A 610 -7.88 -9.64 -18.62
N ASP A 611 -8.14 -9.75 -19.90
CA ASP A 611 -7.31 -9.20 -20.99
C ASP A 611 -7.67 -7.76 -21.42
N GLY A 612 -8.52 -7.07 -20.64
CA GLY A 612 -9.01 -5.73 -20.96
C GLY A 612 -10.16 -5.67 -21.95
N THR A 613 -10.59 -6.80 -22.52
CA THR A 613 -11.71 -6.84 -23.46
C THR A 613 -13.03 -6.45 -22.76
N GLY A 614 -13.80 -5.56 -23.40
CA GLY A 614 -15.11 -5.14 -22.89
C GLY A 614 -16.18 -6.22 -23.04
N ALA A 615 -16.97 -6.44 -21.98
CA ALA A 615 -18.13 -7.32 -21.99
C ALA A 615 -19.33 -6.67 -21.29
N THR A 616 -20.54 -7.12 -21.65
CA THR A 616 -21.80 -6.61 -21.08
C THR A 616 -22.71 -7.78 -20.67
N PRO A 617 -22.28 -8.61 -19.68
CA PRO A 617 -23.11 -9.73 -19.23
C PRO A 617 -24.39 -9.26 -18.51
N LEU A 618 -25.39 -10.14 -18.46
CA LEU A 618 -26.65 -9.95 -17.75
C LEU A 618 -26.47 -10.35 -16.27
N VAL A 619 -26.84 -9.49 -15.34
CA VAL A 619 -26.81 -9.80 -13.91
C VAL A 619 -27.93 -10.76 -13.56
N ALA A 620 -27.60 -12.03 -13.34
CA ALA A 620 -28.56 -13.09 -13.03
C ALA A 620 -28.88 -13.21 -11.54
N ALA A 621 -27.90 -12.91 -10.68
CA ALA A 621 -28.05 -12.95 -9.23
C ALA A 621 -27.09 -11.99 -8.51
N THR A 622 -27.47 -11.65 -7.26
CA THR A 622 -26.54 -11.05 -6.29
C THR A 622 -26.46 -11.91 -5.05
N TYR A 623 -25.27 -11.94 -4.41
CA TYR A 623 -24.99 -12.78 -3.27
C TYR A 623 -24.15 -12.04 -2.20
N GLY A 624 -24.18 -12.53 -0.95
CA GLY A 624 -23.61 -11.84 0.21
C GLY A 624 -22.22 -12.32 0.66
N ARG A 625 -21.66 -13.40 0.04
CA ARG A 625 -20.36 -13.98 0.48
C ARG A 625 -19.32 -13.95 -0.64
N GLY A 626 -18.94 -12.74 -1.05
CA GLY A 626 -17.90 -12.55 -2.06
C GLY A 626 -16.48 -12.48 -1.50
N LEU A 627 -16.32 -11.99 -0.27
CA LEU A 627 -15.00 -11.84 0.36
C LEU A 627 -14.37 -13.20 0.65
N GLY A 628 -13.17 -13.42 0.09
CA GLY A 628 -12.43 -14.67 0.26
C GLY A 628 -12.96 -15.88 -0.50
N LEU A 629 -14.06 -15.74 -1.25
CA LEU A 629 -14.53 -16.70 -2.24
C LEU A 629 -14.30 -16.15 -3.64
N SER A 630 -15.23 -15.34 -4.14
CA SER A 630 -15.08 -14.53 -5.34
C SER A 630 -16.19 -13.49 -5.37
N GLN A 631 -15.89 -12.27 -5.78
CA GLN A 631 -16.87 -11.18 -5.88
C GLN A 631 -17.69 -11.25 -7.16
N VAL A 632 -17.17 -11.98 -8.16
CA VAL A 632 -17.80 -12.15 -9.46
C VAL A 632 -17.76 -13.63 -9.85
N THR A 633 -18.91 -14.17 -10.28
CA THR A 633 -19.02 -15.55 -10.73
C THR A 633 -19.58 -15.58 -12.15
N LEU A 634 -18.87 -16.23 -13.08
CA LEU A 634 -19.21 -16.37 -14.49
C LEU A 634 -19.12 -17.82 -14.94
N HIS A 635 -19.61 -18.09 -16.13
CA HIS A 635 -19.35 -19.34 -16.82
C HIS A 635 -17.86 -19.43 -17.20
N HIS A 636 -17.25 -20.60 -17.03
CA HIS A 636 -15.82 -20.81 -17.32
C HIS A 636 -15.44 -20.34 -18.74
N GLY A 637 -16.23 -20.68 -19.75
CA GLY A 637 -15.95 -20.33 -21.15
C GLY A 637 -15.97 -18.82 -21.45
N ASP A 638 -16.59 -18.01 -20.60
CA ASP A 638 -16.59 -16.54 -20.74
C ASP A 638 -15.28 -15.92 -20.23
N LEU A 639 -14.57 -16.60 -19.34
CA LEU A 639 -13.27 -16.17 -18.83
C LEU A 639 -12.10 -16.85 -19.52
N ALA A 640 -12.21 -18.14 -19.83
CA ALA A 640 -11.12 -18.96 -20.33
C ALA A 640 -10.46 -18.41 -21.61
N ARG A 641 -11.21 -17.71 -22.45
CA ARG A 641 -10.70 -17.07 -23.68
C ARG A 641 -9.98 -15.75 -23.45
N HIS A 642 -9.99 -15.27 -22.22
CA HIS A 642 -9.50 -13.95 -21.83
C HIS A 642 -8.41 -14.01 -20.77
N VAL A 643 -7.89 -15.21 -20.48
CA VAL A 643 -6.80 -15.43 -19.54
C VAL A 643 -5.62 -16.15 -20.23
N SER A 644 -4.42 -15.93 -19.74
CA SER A 644 -3.21 -16.57 -20.25
C SER A 644 -3.17 -18.09 -19.96
N SER A 645 -3.88 -18.54 -18.91
CA SER A 645 -4.03 -19.95 -18.54
C SER A 645 -5.51 -20.28 -18.39
N ALA A 646 -6.07 -20.95 -19.39
CA ALA A 646 -7.50 -21.32 -19.41
C ALA A 646 -7.82 -22.58 -18.57
N PHE A 647 -6.87 -23.10 -17.82
CA PHE A 647 -7.08 -24.28 -16.96
C PHE A 647 -7.75 -23.88 -15.64
N ASP A 648 -8.60 -24.78 -15.12
CA ASP A 648 -9.11 -24.62 -13.76
C ASP A 648 -7.94 -24.62 -12.77
N THR A 649 -7.95 -23.70 -11.84
CA THR A 649 -6.91 -23.58 -10.80
C THR A 649 -7.20 -24.49 -9.62
N GLU A 650 -8.48 -24.73 -9.35
CA GLU A 650 -8.98 -25.50 -8.23
C GLU A 650 -10.13 -26.41 -8.69
N LEU A 651 -10.24 -27.59 -8.06
CA LEU A 651 -11.37 -28.48 -8.22
C LEU A 651 -11.99 -28.73 -6.82
N TRP A 652 -13.23 -28.32 -6.67
CA TRP A 652 -13.96 -28.42 -5.41
C TRP A 652 -14.92 -29.60 -5.47
N VAL A 653 -14.86 -30.49 -4.48
CA VAL A 653 -15.56 -31.78 -4.49
C VAL A 653 -16.36 -31.97 -3.21
N LYS A 654 -17.59 -32.42 -3.35
CA LYS A 654 -18.45 -32.86 -2.27
C LYS A 654 -18.53 -34.38 -2.25
N GLY A 655 -18.21 -34.95 -1.10
CA GLY A 655 -18.15 -36.43 -0.94
C GLY A 655 -16.87 -37.04 -1.51
N GLY A 656 -16.84 -38.35 -1.59
CA GLY A 656 -15.65 -39.11 -1.98
C GLY A 656 -14.60 -39.22 -0.87
N THR A 657 -13.44 -39.76 -1.20
CA THR A 657 -12.30 -39.84 -0.27
C THR A 657 -11.07 -39.16 -0.85
N ALA A 658 -10.23 -38.58 0.01
CA ALA A 658 -8.99 -37.90 -0.42
C ALA A 658 -8.06 -38.87 -1.20
N LYS A 659 -8.01 -40.15 -0.82
CA LYS A 659 -7.22 -41.18 -1.52
C LYS A 659 -7.70 -41.44 -2.95
N ALA A 660 -9.00 -41.44 -3.17
CA ALA A 660 -9.58 -41.63 -4.49
C ALA A 660 -9.41 -40.42 -5.41
N LEU A 661 -9.31 -39.22 -4.83
CA LEU A 661 -9.09 -37.97 -5.55
C LEU A 661 -7.60 -37.64 -5.77
N ALA A 662 -6.69 -38.29 -5.03
CA ALA A 662 -5.23 -38.02 -5.11
C ALA A 662 -4.63 -38.12 -6.55
N PRO A 663 -5.12 -38.99 -7.46
CA PRO A 663 -4.64 -39.02 -8.85
C PRO A 663 -4.97 -37.75 -9.67
N LEU A 664 -5.85 -36.88 -9.16
CA LEU A 664 -6.23 -35.60 -9.82
C LEU A 664 -5.34 -34.44 -9.41
N GLY A 665 -4.62 -34.55 -8.30
CA GLY A 665 -3.76 -33.49 -7.78
C GLY A 665 -3.59 -33.59 -6.26
N ARG A 666 -3.07 -32.52 -5.68
CA ARG A 666 -2.93 -32.38 -4.23
C ARG A 666 -4.29 -32.12 -3.60
N VAL A 667 -4.76 -33.08 -2.82
CA VAL A 667 -6.04 -32.99 -2.12
C VAL A 667 -5.83 -32.33 -0.75
N MET A 668 -6.59 -31.29 -0.50
CA MET A 668 -6.67 -30.60 0.78
C MET A 668 -8.09 -30.67 1.32
N ASP A 669 -8.22 -30.70 2.63
CA ASP A 669 -9.49 -30.46 3.29
C ASP A 669 -9.76 -28.96 3.40
N ARG A 670 -10.93 -28.58 3.89
CA ARG A 670 -11.33 -27.18 4.09
C ARG A 670 -10.33 -26.39 4.93
N ALA A 671 -9.82 -26.99 6.01
CA ALA A 671 -8.87 -26.35 6.91
C ALA A 671 -7.52 -26.11 6.23
N GLY A 672 -7.01 -27.12 5.52
CA GLY A 672 -5.75 -27.03 4.76
C GLY A 672 -5.80 -26.00 3.65
N HIS A 673 -6.93 -25.90 2.93
CA HIS A 673 -7.11 -24.88 1.89
C HIS A 673 -7.15 -23.47 2.49
N THR A 674 -7.90 -23.27 3.59
CA THR A 674 -7.97 -21.97 4.27
C THR A 674 -6.60 -21.56 4.82
N ALA A 675 -5.81 -22.51 5.32
CA ALA A 675 -4.45 -22.29 5.79
C ALA A 675 -3.50 -21.93 4.63
N ALA A 676 -3.61 -22.60 3.49
CA ALA A 676 -2.80 -22.27 2.31
C ALA A 676 -3.06 -20.84 1.80
N GLN A 677 -4.32 -20.43 1.74
CA GLN A 677 -4.68 -19.05 1.38
C GLN A 677 -4.28 -18.00 2.43
N SER A 678 -4.05 -18.39 3.68
CA SER A 678 -3.58 -17.46 4.71
C SER A 678 -2.14 -17.01 4.48
N VAL A 679 -1.33 -17.77 3.75
CA VAL A 679 0.07 -17.40 3.45
C VAL A 679 0.13 -16.16 2.55
N ASP A 680 -0.71 -16.05 1.53
CA ASP A 680 -0.77 -14.87 0.66
C ASP A 680 -1.26 -13.64 1.44
N ARG A 681 -2.20 -13.84 2.35
CA ARG A 681 -2.68 -12.77 3.25
C ARG A 681 -1.62 -12.35 4.27
N GLU A 682 -0.73 -13.25 4.68
CA GLU A 682 0.35 -12.95 5.61
C GLU A 682 1.34 -11.94 5.04
N LEU A 683 1.59 -11.95 3.73
CA LEU A 683 2.39 -10.93 3.06
C LEU A 683 1.80 -9.52 3.22
N ASN A 684 0.51 -9.39 2.93
CA ASN A 684 -0.19 -8.11 3.07
C ASN A 684 -0.27 -7.66 4.54
N ALA A 685 -0.57 -8.58 5.46
CA ALA A 685 -0.58 -8.31 6.90
C ALA A 685 0.80 -7.87 7.42
N TRP A 686 1.87 -8.50 6.92
CA TRP A 686 3.23 -8.10 7.24
C TRP A 686 3.54 -6.69 6.72
N ALA A 687 3.23 -6.38 5.45
CA ALA A 687 3.47 -5.05 4.87
C ALA A 687 2.77 -3.96 5.67
N ASN A 688 1.52 -4.18 6.05
CA ASN A 688 0.73 -3.26 6.86
C ASN A 688 1.25 -3.11 8.29
N THR A 689 1.74 -4.22 8.88
CA THR A 689 2.39 -4.19 10.20
C THR A 689 3.68 -3.37 10.16
N VAL A 690 4.49 -3.53 9.11
CA VAL A 690 5.71 -2.72 8.90
C VAL A 690 5.37 -1.24 8.73
N MET A 691 4.37 -0.92 7.92
CA MET A 691 3.89 0.46 7.75
C MET A 691 3.44 1.07 9.08
N ALA A 692 2.64 0.33 9.85
CA ALA A 692 2.18 0.76 11.17
C ALA A 692 3.34 0.93 12.15
N ALA A 693 4.34 0.04 12.13
CA ALA A 693 5.53 0.13 12.97
C ALA A 693 6.42 1.32 12.61
N VAL A 694 6.59 1.62 11.33
CA VAL A 694 7.37 2.78 10.85
C VAL A 694 6.69 4.08 11.28
N LEU A 695 5.39 4.23 11.03
CA LEU A 695 4.63 5.43 11.45
C LEU A 695 4.54 5.56 12.96
N GLY A 696 4.17 4.47 13.64
CA GLY A 696 4.07 4.44 15.10
C GLY A 696 5.41 4.71 15.77
N GLY A 697 6.48 4.12 15.27
CA GLY A 697 7.86 4.34 15.74
C GLY A 697 8.30 5.79 15.55
N PHE A 698 8.08 6.37 14.38
CA PHE A 698 8.35 7.79 14.14
C PHE A 698 7.59 8.71 15.11
N ALA A 699 6.27 8.50 15.21
CA ALA A 699 5.45 9.32 16.09
C ALA A 699 5.80 9.12 17.57
N ALA A 700 6.22 7.90 17.96
CA ALA A 700 6.73 7.63 19.31
C ALA A 700 8.03 8.40 19.60
N VAL A 701 9.00 8.39 18.69
CA VAL A 701 10.26 9.14 18.83
C VAL A 701 9.98 10.64 18.86
N ALA A 702 9.06 11.13 18.05
CA ALA A 702 8.63 12.51 18.03
C ALA A 702 7.96 12.93 19.37
N ALA A 703 7.11 12.08 19.92
CA ALA A 703 6.48 12.28 21.22
C ALA A 703 7.52 12.30 22.34
N VAL A 704 8.46 11.33 22.34
CA VAL A 704 9.58 11.29 23.28
C VAL A 704 10.41 12.56 23.21
N ASN A 705 10.80 13.00 22.00
CA ASN A 705 11.54 14.24 21.81
C ASN A 705 10.81 15.45 22.40
N THR A 706 9.51 15.57 22.13
CA THR A 706 8.67 16.66 22.65
C THR A 706 8.57 16.62 24.18
N LEU A 707 8.35 15.43 24.75
CA LEU A 707 8.25 15.25 26.21
C LEU A 707 9.56 15.52 26.91
N VAL A 708 10.68 15.02 26.38
CA VAL A 708 12.03 15.29 26.91
C VAL A 708 12.31 16.79 26.93
N MET A 709 12.03 17.47 25.84
CA MET A 709 12.18 18.90 25.71
C MET A 709 11.30 19.66 26.70
N THR A 710 10.09 19.22 26.92
CA THR A 710 9.13 19.79 27.87
C THR A 710 9.63 19.70 29.29
N VAL A 711 10.29 18.62 29.69
CA VAL A 711 10.87 18.44 31.02
C VAL A 711 12.13 19.28 31.21
N LEU A 712 13.00 19.33 30.21
CA LEU A 712 14.24 20.12 30.27
C LEU A 712 13.97 21.62 30.44
N ASP A 713 12.87 22.13 29.86
CA ASP A 713 12.45 23.53 30.04
C ASP A 713 12.07 23.90 31.47
N ARG A 714 11.62 22.90 32.25
CA ARG A 714 11.09 23.12 33.59
C ARG A 714 12.14 22.97 34.70
N ARG A 715 13.42 22.86 34.35
CA ARG A 715 14.46 22.69 35.37
C ARG A 715 14.40 23.73 36.47
N GLY A 716 14.22 25.02 36.10
CA GLY A 716 14.07 26.11 37.07
C GLY A 716 12.80 25.97 37.92
N GLU A 717 11.63 25.64 37.33
CA GLU A 717 10.38 25.42 38.07
C GLU A 717 10.52 24.23 39.06
N LEU A 718 11.15 23.13 38.59
CA LEU A 718 11.39 21.95 39.41
C LEU A 718 12.38 22.25 40.55
N GLY A 719 13.37 23.13 40.32
CA GLY A 719 14.29 23.65 41.31
C GLY A 719 13.55 24.49 42.38
N THR A 720 12.67 25.41 41.94
CA THR A 720 11.90 26.26 42.84
C THR A 720 10.99 25.42 43.76
N LEU A 721 10.34 24.36 43.24
CA LEU A 721 9.54 23.45 44.08
C LEU A 721 10.39 22.77 45.16
N ARG A 722 11.65 22.47 44.87
CA ARG A 722 12.58 21.91 45.87
C ARG A 722 12.95 22.93 46.92
N LEU A 723 13.18 24.16 46.53
CA LEU A 723 13.46 25.27 47.50
C LEU A 723 12.27 25.54 48.40
N LEU A 724 11.05 25.32 47.91
CA LEU A 724 9.80 25.40 48.71
C LEU A 724 9.55 24.15 49.60
N GLY A 725 10.53 23.22 49.68
CA GLY A 725 10.48 22.06 50.58
C GLY A 725 9.93 20.76 49.97
N SER A 726 9.64 20.72 48.66
CA SER A 726 9.21 19.46 48.03
C SER A 726 10.36 18.45 47.94
N THR A 727 10.09 17.20 48.33
CA THR A 727 11.08 16.12 48.19
C THR A 727 11.27 15.73 46.72
N ARG A 728 12.44 15.22 46.39
CA ARG A 728 12.76 14.73 45.06
C ARG A 728 11.77 13.65 44.54
N ARG A 729 11.30 12.79 45.47
CA ARG A 729 10.29 11.77 45.17
C ARG A 729 8.93 12.38 44.82
N GLN A 730 8.51 13.45 45.50
CA GLN A 730 7.26 14.15 45.23
C GLN A 730 7.28 14.83 43.87
N VAL A 731 8.38 15.53 43.52
CA VAL A 731 8.57 16.16 42.22
C VAL A 731 8.53 15.13 41.10
N LEU A 732 9.29 14.00 41.21
CA LEU A 732 9.24 12.93 40.22
C LEU A 732 7.85 12.30 40.11
N ARG A 733 7.11 12.15 41.18
CA ARG A 733 5.75 11.60 41.18
C ARG A 733 4.77 12.56 40.48
N MET A 734 4.91 13.85 40.66
CA MET A 734 4.13 14.88 39.97
C MET A 734 4.37 14.83 38.46
N VAL A 735 5.62 14.80 38.05
CA VAL A 735 6.01 14.76 36.62
C VAL A 735 5.53 13.44 35.93
N ARG A 736 5.54 12.31 36.65
CA ARG A 736 4.97 11.05 36.16
C ARG A 736 3.46 11.11 35.98
N TRP A 737 2.72 11.75 36.90
CA TRP A 737 1.28 11.96 36.78
C TRP A 737 0.94 12.85 35.60
N GLU A 738 1.73 13.89 35.32
CA GLU A 738 1.59 14.70 34.10
C GLU A 738 1.79 13.87 32.84
N ALA A 739 2.85 13.02 32.79
CA ALA A 739 3.10 12.13 31.68
C ALA A 739 1.97 11.11 31.47
N LEU A 740 1.43 10.56 32.53
CA LEU A 740 0.30 9.65 32.49
C LEU A 740 -0.97 10.33 31.95
N LEU A 741 -1.26 11.56 32.36
CA LEU A 741 -2.37 12.36 31.82
C LEU A 741 -2.22 12.59 30.32
N VAL A 742 -1.01 12.93 29.85
CA VAL A 742 -0.69 13.11 28.43
C VAL A 742 -0.92 11.81 27.65
N ALA A 743 -0.38 10.69 28.15
CA ALA A 743 -0.49 9.40 27.49
C ALA A 743 -1.95 8.89 27.43
N VAL A 744 -2.68 8.97 28.56
CA VAL A 744 -4.10 8.57 28.60
C VAL A 744 -4.95 9.44 27.69
N ALA A 745 -4.75 10.76 27.70
CA ALA A 745 -5.45 11.67 26.79
C ALA A 745 -5.14 11.36 25.33
N GLY A 746 -3.87 11.09 25.00
CA GLY A 746 -3.44 10.74 23.64
C GLY A 746 -4.05 9.42 23.17
N ILE A 747 -4.03 8.38 24.01
CA ILE A 747 -4.63 7.07 23.72
C ILE A 747 -6.15 7.23 23.53
N ALA A 748 -6.84 7.90 24.43
CA ALA A 748 -8.30 8.06 24.36
C ALA A 748 -8.74 8.81 23.09
N LEU A 749 -8.07 9.93 22.77
CA LEU A 749 -8.36 10.70 21.55
C LEU A 749 -7.99 9.95 20.29
N GLY A 750 -6.83 9.30 20.26
CA GLY A 750 -6.39 8.50 19.10
C GLY A 750 -7.34 7.33 18.83
N THR A 751 -7.79 6.66 19.90
CA THR A 751 -8.80 5.59 19.79
C THR A 751 -10.15 6.13 19.32
N ALA A 752 -10.59 7.29 19.82
CA ALA A 752 -11.84 7.91 19.37
C ALA A 752 -11.80 8.25 17.87
N ILE A 753 -10.68 8.79 17.37
CA ILE A 753 -10.49 9.06 15.93
C ILE A 753 -10.47 7.74 15.14
N ALA A 754 -9.75 6.73 15.61
CA ALA A 754 -9.69 5.43 14.95
C ALA A 754 -11.09 4.79 14.84
N LEU A 755 -11.87 4.84 15.90
CA LEU A 755 -13.25 4.32 15.89
C LEU A 755 -14.18 5.16 14.99
N ALA A 756 -14.06 6.48 15.03
CA ALA A 756 -14.82 7.37 14.17
C ALA A 756 -14.53 7.15 12.67
N THR A 757 -13.36 6.63 12.34
CA THR A 757 -12.96 6.26 10.97
C THR A 757 -13.41 4.83 10.64
N LEU A 758 -13.04 3.86 11.49
CA LEU A 758 -13.21 2.44 11.20
C LEU A 758 -14.67 1.97 11.27
N VAL A 759 -15.47 2.50 12.19
CA VAL A 759 -16.86 2.04 12.35
C VAL A 759 -17.71 2.34 11.10
N PRO A 760 -17.71 3.58 10.57
CA PRO A 760 -18.44 3.85 9.33
C PRO A 760 -17.89 3.06 8.14
N MET A 761 -16.56 3.07 7.97
CA MET A 761 -15.89 2.39 6.88
C MET A 761 -16.17 0.88 6.86
N MET A 762 -16.05 0.19 7.99
CA MET A 762 -16.30 -1.25 8.07
C MET A 762 -17.78 -1.60 7.87
N ARG A 763 -18.69 -0.72 8.29
CA ARG A 763 -20.11 -0.89 7.99
C ARG A 763 -20.40 -0.76 6.49
N GLY A 764 -19.76 0.18 5.81
CA GLY A 764 -19.86 0.32 4.35
C GLY A 764 -19.23 -0.84 3.58
N LEU A 765 -18.09 -1.36 4.04
CA LEU A 765 -17.36 -2.44 3.35
C LEU A 765 -17.92 -3.84 3.63
N THR A 766 -18.31 -4.12 4.88
CA THR A 766 -18.63 -5.49 5.32
C THR A 766 -20.00 -5.62 5.99
N GLY A 767 -20.72 -4.53 6.17
CA GLY A 767 -21.97 -4.47 6.93
C GLY A 767 -21.80 -4.69 8.44
N ARG A 768 -20.56 -4.80 8.94
CA ARG A 768 -20.21 -5.14 10.33
C ARG A 768 -19.34 -4.07 10.99
N GLY A 769 -19.23 -4.13 12.32
CA GLY A 769 -18.30 -3.28 13.05
C GLY A 769 -16.84 -3.76 12.96
N PRO A 770 -15.86 -2.86 13.24
CA PRO A 770 -14.44 -3.22 13.20
C PRO A 770 -14.08 -4.24 14.28
N TYR A 771 -13.17 -5.14 13.95
CA TYR A 771 -12.57 -6.08 14.91
C TYR A 771 -11.25 -5.51 15.45
N ILE A 772 -11.20 -5.32 16.76
CA ILE A 772 -10.03 -4.81 17.46
C ILE A 772 -9.46 -5.92 18.35
N PRO A 773 -8.35 -6.57 17.97
CA PRO A 773 -7.72 -7.58 18.80
C PRO A 773 -7.23 -6.97 20.12
N PRO A 774 -7.69 -7.46 21.31
CA PRO A 774 -7.37 -6.83 22.61
C PRO A 774 -5.87 -6.80 22.92
N LEU A 775 -5.13 -7.85 22.50
CA LEU A 775 -3.68 -7.92 22.70
C LEU A 775 -2.92 -6.87 21.87
N VAL A 776 -3.33 -6.66 20.61
CA VAL A 776 -2.69 -5.68 19.72
C VAL A 776 -2.98 -4.26 20.21
N TYR A 777 -4.24 -3.96 20.56
CA TYR A 777 -4.60 -2.68 21.15
C TYR A 777 -3.87 -2.42 22.45
N GLY A 778 -3.84 -3.44 23.35
CA GLY A 778 -3.13 -3.37 24.62
C GLY A 778 -1.63 -3.14 24.46
N SER A 779 -1.00 -3.74 23.45
CA SER A 779 0.43 -3.53 23.16
C SER A 779 0.71 -2.09 22.72
N PHE A 780 -0.13 -1.50 21.85
CA PHE A 780 0.00 -0.09 21.45
C PHE A 780 -0.18 0.85 22.64
N ALA A 781 -1.21 0.64 23.46
CA ALA A 781 -1.46 1.46 24.64
C ALA A 781 -0.33 1.33 25.66
N ALA A 782 0.17 0.11 25.90
CA ALA A 782 1.28 -0.14 26.82
C ALA A 782 2.59 0.51 26.31
N ALA A 783 2.88 0.40 25.02
CA ALA A 783 4.06 1.02 24.41
C ALA A 783 4.04 2.55 24.58
N ILE A 784 2.91 3.19 24.32
CA ILE A 784 2.75 4.64 24.51
C ILE A 784 2.91 5.03 26.00
N LEU A 785 2.34 4.27 26.92
CA LEU A 785 2.47 4.52 28.37
C LEU A 785 3.92 4.38 28.82
N VAL A 786 4.59 3.32 28.44
CA VAL A 786 5.99 3.06 28.82
C VAL A 786 6.92 4.13 28.23
N LEU A 787 6.78 4.44 26.93
CA LEU A 787 7.59 5.46 26.27
C LEU A 787 7.34 6.84 26.86
N GLY A 788 6.08 7.21 27.10
CA GLY A 788 5.72 8.50 27.71
C GLY A 788 6.28 8.65 29.13
N LEU A 789 6.16 7.61 29.96
CA LEU A 789 6.73 7.60 31.32
C LEU A 789 8.25 7.63 31.32
N ALA A 790 8.90 6.89 30.42
CA ALA A 790 10.36 6.87 30.28
C ALA A 790 10.89 8.23 29.79
N ALA A 791 10.30 8.78 28.74
CA ALA A 791 10.65 10.07 28.14
C ALA A 791 10.62 11.26 29.14
N VAL A 792 9.74 11.17 30.12
CA VAL A 792 9.60 12.20 31.16
C VAL A 792 10.45 11.89 32.40
N SER A 793 10.48 10.62 32.83
CA SER A 793 11.14 10.22 34.10
C SER A 793 12.65 10.28 34.02
N LEU A 794 13.25 9.92 32.87
CA LEU A 794 14.72 9.89 32.71
C LEU A 794 15.33 11.30 32.74
N PRO A 795 14.85 12.28 31.92
CA PRO A 795 15.35 13.64 31.99
C PRO A 795 15.08 14.34 33.31
N ALA A 796 13.91 14.09 33.93
CA ALA A 796 13.58 14.65 35.23
C ALA A 796 14.54 14.16 36.32
N ARG A 797 14.92 12.88 36.32
CA ARG A 797 15.92 12.34 37.22
C ARG A 797 17.31 12.95 37.01
N ALA A 798 17.71 13.16 35.75
CA ALA A 798 18.98 13.78 35.40
C ALA A 798 19.00 15.26 35.84
N ALA A 799 17.91 16.01 35.57
CA ALA A 799 17.79 17.40 35.97
C ALA A 799 17.88 17.60 37.50
N LEU A 800 17.29 16.69 38.27
CA LEU A 800 17.33 16.73 39.72
C LEU A 800 18.63 16.20 40.35
N ARG A 801 19.55 15.59 39.54
CA ARG A 801 20.91 15.16 39.99
C ARG A 801 21.95 16.27 39.83
N GLY A 802 21.81 17.08 38.77
CA GLY A 802 22.82 18.07 38.39
C GLY A 802 22.95 19.27 39.34
N GLU A 803 21.91 19.60 40.14
CA GLU A 803 21.92 20.75 41.03
C GLU A 803 22.78 20.60 42.34
N THR A 804 23.35 19.43 42.53
CA THR A 804 24.22 19.18 43.72
C THR A 804 25.70 19.46 43.47
N LEU A 805 26.09 19.81 42.21
CA LEU A 805 27.49 20.02 41.81
C LEU A 805 27.84 21.49 41.47
N GLU A 806 26.89 22.42 41.52
CA GLU A 806 27.09 23.85 41.23
C GLU A 806 26.83 24.75 42.47
N ARG A 807 27.15 24.27 43.68
CA ARG A 807 27.32 25.09 44.88
C ARG A 807 28.71 25.00 45.44
#